data_df3f1ef7d882c8a04f1c80b69a0cef20
#
_entry.id   df3f1ef7d882c8a04f1c80b69a0cef20
#
_cell.length_a   1.000
_cell.length_b   1.000
_cell.length_c   1.000
_cell.angle_alpha   90.00
_cell.angle_beta   90.00
_cell.angle_gamma   90.00
#
_symmetry.space_group_name_H-M   'P 1'
#
loop_
_entity.id
_entity.type
_entity.pdbx_description
1 polymer ?
#
loop_
_entity_poly.entity_id
_entity_poly.type
_entity_poly.pdbx_seq_one_letter_code
_entity_poly.pdbx_strand_id
1 'polypeptide(L)'
;MKKLTTFLIVFLLALASASYLYYTHWRSTHQRAAATPYIPQSAALVYEVADFAQQWECLQQTPMAQDLSQLPAFVAIQQATSFLKDLLADPQSLDGVPLTLSVHRLDEEQLGYMFYFNTHNTATQTLLGAIMAQIKPDKAYSKAGRKYAGRKITTLSKQGATQHLSYIKHNQYIIASFSSLLIEDTVRALASKRRGSASGLNRSANTQGSLYVNFSQLPDLLRTFFKHSQVDALSTSLATFAQATQLNVKLAQHHLLLSGFAQAQEPSAQQLTNALAAQTAGSMLLAPYLPADTAVLQHVTFSDAEQLLAAWQQYSAQTNRATPQGANDLLTATLDPLLQGEVGHCTLATSQQQKADQLVFIKVTDPHEFTEALKGASQLTTLSPQQSGLPASTYALKTDYCQRWLPGQLFPAFEANYLTQMANYIILANSQAALQTWYTQYQQGKTWANTPANNTWLASTLDQAQCSLFVDLQKVAPQLIKALKPAWKQVLEPHAEALQNFAHGSLQLLYEPNASAYLSLLLKHKEQYPPQTSTTQQAAAPEKRPIPPFFRAEAPIIHAPWLVKSHRSKGYYVLLQDALHQLYLLDPAGKLLWKKSLEAPIITDVFAVDFYKNNKLQYLFATDKQLYLVDYYGRRVSRYPHPLPKPVRLQVVDYNRNKQYRFLMATAQGDIYLKDKQYRPLRAWNPKALGHAFASTPFHIRAQGKDYFLALQTNGVLQAINRKGQSYPGFPVDLQAPVHNPLSVRKGKTIADTALVVLTDAGQQICLNLAGQAQAPVQLDQSENTARFIVCPNCAAGDQYAIVRQDADKIVVMDQASNLLFELPHQAQRLLMQYYDFGDGLQFFIRTNPEQQYAYLYDHTGKQLQAMPWQSGYEVRLIFSKEKEQLEVYTCTATQCMKYLLPLKEVTN
;
A
#
# COMPACT_ATOMS: atom_id res chain seq x y z
N MET A 1 12.57 -59.53 -15.91
CA MET A 1 13.11 -58.32 -15.30
C MET A 1 14.00 -57.48 -16.24
N LYS A 2 15.06 -58.03 -16.87
CA LYS A 2 15.96 -57.25 -17.77
C LYS A 2 15.25 -56.53 -18.92
N LYS A 3 14.23 -57.11 -19.55
CA LYS A 3 13.48 -56.45 -20.66
C LYS A 3 12.59 -55.28 -20.17
N LEU A 4 12.06 -55.37 -18.95
CA LEU A 4 11.22 -54.30 -18.36
C LEU A 4 12.09 -53.11 -17.92
N THR A 5 13.28 -53.36 -17.35
CA THR A 5 14.24 -52.30 -17.00
C THR A 5 14.79 -51.57 -18.21
N THR A 6 15.09 -52.33 -19.31
CA THR A 6 15.53 -51.71 -20.58
C THR A 6 14.42 -50.85 -21.19
N PHE A 7 13.16 -51.32 -21.17
CA PHE A 7 12.02 -50.53 -21.64
C PHE A 7 11.80 -49.24 -20.81
N LEU A 8 11.92 -49.37 -19.47
CA LEU A 8 11.78 -48.21 -18.56
C LEU A 8 12.86 -47.14 -18.79
N ILE A 9 14.12 -47.60 -19.02
CA ILE A 9 15.24 -46.68 -19.31
C ILE A 9 15.05 -45.98 -20.66
N VAL A 10 14.64 -46.73 -21.70
CA VAL A 10 14.35 -46.11 -23.02
C VAL A 10 13.17 -45.15 -22.94
N PHE A 11 12.12 -45.48 -22.17
CA PHE A 11 10.97 -44.62 -21.98
C PHE A 11 11.37 -43.34 -21.21
N LEU A 12 12.17 -43.42 -20.14
CA LEU A 12 12.67 -42.27 -19.39
C LEU A 12 13.58 -41.37 -20.23
N LEU A 13 14.45 -41.97 -21.08
CA LEU A 13 15.29 -41.24 -22.01
C LEU A 13 14.45 -40.53 -23.09
N ALA A 14 13.40 -41.18 -23.60
CA ALA A 14 12.47 -40.56 -24.55
C ALA A 14 11.68 -39.42 -23.91
N LEU A 15 11.25 -39.59 -22.64
CA LEU A 15 10.55 -38.56 -21.87
C LEU A 15 11.46 -37.35 -21.55
N ALA A 16 12.72 -37.62 -21.16
CA ALA A 16 13.74 -36.60 -20.93
C ALA A 16 14.08 -35.84 -22.23
N SER A 17 14.19 -36.55 -23.35
CA SER A 17 14.43 -35.94 -24.68
C SER A 17 13.24 -35.09 -25.13
N ALA A 18 12.01 -35.60 -24.94
CA ALA A 18 10.79 -34.85 -25.25
C ALA A 18 10.65 -33.59 -24.34
N SER A 19 10.95 -33.74 -23.06
CA SER A 19 10.97 -32.62 -22.11
C SER A 19 12.05 -31.58 -22.45
N TYR A 20 13.23 -32.04 -22.88
CA TYR A 20 14.31 -31.15 -23.33
C TYR A 20 13.96 -30.46 -24.64
N LEU A 21 13.37 -31.15 -25.61
CA LEU A 21 12.89 -30.56 -26.86
C LEU A 21 11.72 -29.58 -26.63
N TYR A 22 10.80 -29.95 -25.73
CA TYR A 22 9.72 -29.05 -25.29
C TYR A 22 10.29 -27.81 -24.59
N TYR A 23 11.23 -27.98 -23.67
CA TYR A 23 11.88 -26.88 -22.96
C TYR A 23 12.69 -25.99 -23.91
N THR A 24 13.45 -26.55 -24.86
CA THR A 24 14.20 -25.77 -25.85
C THR A 24 13.27 -25.08 -26.84
N HIS A 25 12.19 -25.73 -27.25
CA HIS A 25 11.16 -25.12 -28.09
C HIS A 25 10.39 -24.05 -27.33
N TRP A 26 9.99 -24.32 -26.09
CA TRP A 26 9.35 -23.35 -25.20
C TRP A 26 10.28 -22.16 -24.92
N ARG A 27 11.55 -22.43 -24.64
CA ARG A 27 12.56 -21.38 -24.45
C ARG A 27 12.81 -20.57 -25.73
N SER A 28 12.85 -21.19 -26.90
CA SER A 28 13.02 -20.47 -28.18
C SER A 28 11.77 -19.69 -28.59
N THR A 29 10.58 -20.17 -28.26
CA THR A 29 9.33 -19.47 -28.54
C THR A 29 9.04 -18.35 -27.50
N HIS A 30 9.55 -18.47 -26.26
CA HIS A 30 9.36 -17.50 -25.19
C HIS A 30 10.58 -16.56 -24.97
N GLN A 31 11.77 -16.88 -25.49
CA GLN A 31 12.83 -15.90 -25.67
C GLN A 31 12.48 -15.01 -26.88
N ARG A 32 11.48 -14.16 -26.70
CA ARG A 32 11.30 -13.00 -27.58
C ARG A 32 12.54 -12.15 -27.42
N ALA A 33 13.43 -12.14 -28.40
CA ALA A 33 14.64 -11.32 -28.35
C ALA A 33 14.21 -9.87 -28.09
N ALA A 34 14.66 -9.29 -26.99
CA ALA A 34 14.32 -7.93 -26.61
C ALA A 34 14.92 -6.92 -27.60
N ALA A 35 14.27 -5.77 -27.78
CA ALA A 35 14.80 -4.65 -28.56
C ALA A 35 16.00 -3.99 -27.89
N THR A 36 16.21 -4.26 -26.61
CA THR A 36 17.19 -3.66 -25.71
C THR A 36 18.62 -3.51 -26.26
N PRO A 37 19.19 -4.49 -27.00
CA PRO A 37 20.53 -4.34 -27.56
C PRO A 37 20.64 -3.26 -28.63
N TYR A 38 19.52 -2.81 -29.19
CA TYR A 38 19.48 -1.87 -30.30
C TYR A 38 19.13 -0.44 -29.87
N ILE A 39 18.79 -0.26 -28.59
CA ILE A 39 18.42 1.05 -28.03
C ILE A 39 19.70 1.85 -27.76
N PRO A 40 19.85 3.06 -28.33
CA PRO A 40 21.02 3.92 -28.05
C PRO A 40 21.17 4.23 -26.56
N GLN A 41 22.41 4.44 -26.13
CA GLN A 41 22.73 4.80 -24.73
C GLN A 41 22.15 6.17 -24.33
N SER A 42 21.83 7.03 -25.28
CA SER A 42 21.18 8.31 -25.06
C SER A 42 19.70 8.23 -24.70
N ALA A 43 19.12 7.02 -24.67
CA ALA A 43 17.73 6.84 -24.26
C ALA A 43 17.57 7.15 -22.77
N ALA A 44 16.73 8.13 -22.44
CA ALA A 44 16.41 8.46 -21.06
C ALA A 44 15.25 7.59 -20.54
N LEU A 45 14.25 7.32 -21.41
CA LEU A 45 13.10 6.50 -21.13
C LEU A 45 12.91 5.45 -22.23
N VAL A 46 12.49 4.24 -21.83
CA VAL A 46 12.07 3.20 -22.79
C VAL A 46 10.76 2.60 -22.30
N TYR A 47 9.72 2.70 -23.11
CA TYR A 47 8.41 2.10 -22.85
C TYR A 47 8.22 0.86 -23.71
N GLU A 48 7.84 -0.26 -23.10
CA GLU A 48 7.50 -1.51 -23.76
C GLU A 48 6.08 -1.92 -23.46
N VAL A 49 5.34 -2.31 -24.50
CA VAL A 49 3.96 -2.81 -24.39
C VAL A 49 3.75 -4.01 -25.29
N ALA A 50 2.98 -4.98 -24.81
CA ALA A 50 2.71 -6.21 -25.55
C ALA A 50 1.65 -6.02 -26.65
N ASP A 51 0.68 -5.17 -26.39
CA ASP A 51 -0.40 -4.78 -27.31
C ASP A 51 -0.63 -3.27 -27.20
N PHE A 52 -0.14 -2.55 -28.20
CA PHE A 52 -0.21 -1.09 -28.23
C PHE A 52 -1.65 -0.58 -28.41
N ALA A 53 -2.43 -1.24 -29.28
CA ALA A 53 -3.79 -0.79 -29.59
C ALA A 53 -4.69 -0.90 -28.35
N GLN A 54 -4.65 -2.04 -27.68
CA GLN A 54 -5.40 -2.28 -26.45
C GLN A 54 -5.04 -1.26 -25.35
N GLN A 55 -3.74 -1.00 -25.13
CA GLN A 55 -3.31 -0.05 -24.10
C GLN A 55 -3.68 1.39 -24.43
N TRP A 56 -3.62 1.74 -25.71
CA TRP A 56 -4.05 3.04 -26.19
C TRP A 56 -5.55 3.26 -26.01
N GLU A 57 -6.34 2.23 -26.30
CA GLU A 57 -7.79 2.25 -26.08
C GLU A 57 -8.12 2.36 -24.57
N CYS A 58 -7.46 1.55 -23.73
CA CYS A 58 -7.59 1.66 -22.28
C CYS A 58 -7.27 3.08 -21.77
N LEU A 59 -6.22 3.71 -22.29
CA LEU A 59 -5.89 5.10 -21.92
C LEU A 59 -6.98 6.06 -22.37
N GLN A 60 -7.46 5.94 -23.60
CA GLN A 60 -8.49 6.84 -24.16
C GLN A 60 -9.84 6.74 -23.43
N GLN A 61 -10.13 5.62 -22.80
CA GLN A 61 -11.33 5.43 -21.99
C GLN A 61 -11.22 6.08 -20.59
N THR A 62 -10.04 6.57 -20.22
CA THR A 62 -9.85 7.25 -18.91
C THR A 62 -10.14 8.74 -18.99
N PRO A 63 -10.63 9.37 -17.91
CA PRO A 63 -10.75 10.84 -17.84
C PRO A 63 -9.41 11.55 -18.02
N MET A 64 -8.28 10.91 -17.65
CA MET A 64 -6.94 11.45 -17.86
C MET A 64 -6.58 11.67 -19.31
N ALA A 65 -7.14 10.89 -20.24
CA ALA A 65 -6.79 10.99 -21.67
C ALA A 65 -7.15 12.35 -22.25
N GLN A 66 -8.25 12.95 -21.81
CA GLN A 66 -8.68 14.27 -22.29
C GLN A 66 -7.66 15.34 -21.90
N ASP A 67 -7.20 15.35 -20.66
CA ASP A 67 -6.21 16.33 -20.20
C ASP A 67 -4.83 16.05 -20.76
N LEU A 68 -4.41 14.77 -20.83
CA LEU A 68 -3.15 14.39 -21.48
C LEU A 68 -3.11 14.81 -22.94
N SER A 69 -4.24 14.73 -23.65
CA SER A 69 -4.32 15.12 -25.07
C SER A 69 -4.02 16.61 -25.32
N GLN A 70 -4.13 17.43 -24.29
CA GLN A 70 -3.82 18.86 -24.34
C GLN A 70 -2.33 19.14 -24.06
N LEU A 71 -1.60 18.17 -23.48
CA LEU A 71 -0.20 18.36 -23.15
C LEU A 71 0.70 18.15 -24.38
N PRO A 72 1.65 19.07 -24.65
CA PRO A 72 2.45 19.06 -25.88
C PRO A 72 3.26 17.80 -26.12
N ALA A 73 3.80 17.20 -25.08
CA ALA A 73 4.53 15.92 -25.18
C ALA A 73 3.61 14.79 -25.69
N PHE A 74 2.34 14.80 -25.26
CA PHE A 74 1.34 13.84 -25.70
C PHE A 74 0.83 14.15 -27.11
N VAL A 75 0.71 15.44 -27.46
CA VAL A 75 0.38 15.88 -28.83
C VAL A 75 1.44 15.40 -29.82
N ALA A 76 2.72 15.46 -29.48
CA ALA A 76 3.79 14.93 -30.32
C ALA A 76 3.67 13.40 -30.52
N ILE A 77 3.32 12.65 -29.48
CA ILE A 77 3.05 11.20 -29.57
C ILE A 77 1.79 10.95 -30.42
N GLN A 78 0.75 11.74 -30.25
CA GLN A 78 -0.47 11.64 -31.08
C GLN A 78 -0.20 11.94 -32.54
N GLN A 79 0.61 12.95 -32.86
CA GLN A 79 1.01 13.25 -34.23
C GLN A 79 1.81 12.10 -34.84
N ALA A 80 2.74 11.51 -34.09
CA ALA A 80 3.47 10.33 -34.52
C ALA A 80 2.55 9.12 -34.77
N THR A 81 1.60 8.89 -33.88
CA THR A 81 0.61 7.81 -34.02
C THR A 81 -0.41 8.11 -35.11
N SER A 82 -0.81 9.37 -35.35
CA SER A 82 -1.69 9.74 -36.47
C SER A 82 -1.03 9.50 -37.79
N PHE A 83 0.26 9.80 -37.96
CA PHE A 83 1.01 9.47 -39.17
C PHE A 83 1.01 7.96 -39.43
N LEU A 84 1.15 7.13 -38.39
CA LEU A 84 1.03 5.67 -38.49
C LEU A 84 -0.42 5.26 -38.84
N LYS A 85 -1.43 5.87 -38.21
CA LYS A 85 -2.85 5.62 -38.52
C LYS A 85 -3.21 6.02 -39.94
N ASP A 86 -2.69 7.13 -40.44
CA ASP A 86 -2.88 7.57 -41.82
C ASP A 86 -2.24 6.62 -42.87
N LEU A 87 -1.14 5.95 -42.47
CA LEU A 87 -0.48 4.90 -43.24
C LEU A 87 -1.26 3.57 -43.24
N LEU A 88 -2.24 3.42 -42.34
CA LEU A 88 -3.03 2.21 -42.17
C LEU A 88 -4.43 2.42 -42.77
N ALA A 89 -4.81 1.58 -43.70
CA ALA A 89 -6.18 1.61 -44.25
C ALA A 89 -7.21 1.12 -43.22
N ASP A 90 -6.80 0.30 -42.23
CA ASP A 90 -7.63 -0.29 -41.21
C ASP A 90 -6.95 -0.17 -39.85
N PRO A 91 -7.57 0.52 -38.85
CA PRO A 91 -7.07 0.63 -37.48
C PRO A 91 -6.88 -0.72 -36.78
N GLN A 92 -7.64 -1.77 -37.13
CA GLN A 92 -7.54 -3.11 -36.54
C GLN A 92 -6.20 -3.80 -36.87
N SER A 93 -5.45 -3.29 -37.84
CA SER A 93 -4.11 -3.80 -38.13
C SER A 93 -3.06 -3.51 -37.06
N LEU A 94 -3.41 -2.74 -36.01
CA LEU A 94 -2.56 -2.49 -34.84
C LEU A 94 -2.81 -3.48 -33.70
N ASP A 95 -3.86 -4.31 -33.74
CA ASP A 95 -4.22 -5.22 -32.67
C ASP A 95 -3.16 -6.30 -32.47
N GLY A 96 -2.77 -6.51 -31.20
CA GLY A 96 -1.74 -7.48 -30.84
C GLY A 96 -0.32 -7.10 -31.27
N VAL A 97 -0.07 -5.85 -31.72
CA VAL A 97 1.26 -5.39 -32.13
C VAL A 97 2.06 -4.95 -30.91
N PRO A 98 3.16 -5.64 -30.59
CA PRO A 98 4.05 -5.21 -29.51
C PRO A 98 4.87 -4.00 -29.99
N LEU A 99 4.95 -2.98 -29.14
CA LEU A 99 5.71 -1.77 -29.38
C LEU A 99 6.76 -1.56 -28.30
N THR A 100 7.98 -1.23 -28.72
CA THR A 100 9.00 -0.63 -27.86
C THR A 100 9.24 0.80 -28.36
N LEU A 101 9.16 1.77 -27.46
CA LEU A 101 9.37 3.19 -27.71
C LEU A 101 10.51 3.71 -26.83
N SER A 102 11.53 4.36 -27.39
CA SER A 102 12.54 5.09 -26.61
C SER A 102 12.46 6.59 -26.84
N VAL A 103 12.72 7.33 -25.75
CA VAL A 103 12.70 8.81 -25.71
C VAL A 103 14.11 9.32 -25.53
N HIS A 104 14.50 10.26 -26.38
CA HIS A 104 15.82 10.85 -26.42
C HIS A 104 15.74 12.38 -26.42
N ARG A 105 16.74 13.04 -25.90
CA ARG A 105 16.95 14.47 -26.14
C ARG A 105 17.66 14.65 -27.47
N LEU A 106 17.11 15.49 -28.36
CA LEU A 106 17.72 15.83 -29.65
C LEU A 106 18.57 17.09 -29.52
N ASP A 107 18.02 18.12 -28.90
CA ASP A 107 18.70 19.39 -28.64
C ASP A 107 18.21 20.00 -27.32
N GLU A 108 18.37 21.31 -27.13
CA GLU A 108 17.99 21.99 -25.89
C GLU A 108 16.46 22.05 -25.62
N GLU A 109 15.65 21.93 -26.65
CA GLU A 109 14.20 22.09 -26.54
C GLU A 109 13.40 21.00 -27.26
N GLN A 110 14.05 20.03 -27.90
CA GLN A 110 13.42 18.99 -28.70
C GLN A 110 13.65 17.58 -28.15
N LEU A 111 12.58 16.80 -28.20
CA LEU A 111 12.60 15.37 -27.93
C LEU A 111 12.56 14.57 -29.21
N GLY A 112 13.24 13.43 -29.22
CA GLY A 112 13.19 12.45 -30.29
C GLY A 112 12.62 11.12 -29.80
N TYR A 113 11.91 10.47 -30.69
CA TYR A 113 11.27 9.20 -30.42
C TYR A 113 11.76 8.14 -31.40
N MET A 114 12.04 6.93 -30.87
CA MET A 114 12.38 5.79 -31.70
C MET A 114 11.44 4.64 -31.42
N PHE A 115 11.00 3.98 -32.48
CA PHE A 115 10.05 2.88 -32.47
C PHE A 115 10.75 1.60 -32.91
N TYR A 116 10.52 0.48 -32.19
CA TYR A 116 11.12 -0.81 -32.47
C TYR A 116 10.03 -1.85 -32.66
N PHE A 117 9.92 -2.38 -33.85
CA PHE A 117 8.94 -3.39 -34.23
C PHE A 117 9.62 -4.72 -34.49
N ASN A 118 9.19 -5.78 -33.79
CA ASN A 118 9.71 -7.12 -33.98
C ASN A 118 9.03 -7.79 -35.17
N THR A 119 9.78 -8.07 -36.23
CA THR A 119 9.28 -8.64 -37.48
C THR A 119 8.96 -10.14 -37.45
N HIS A 120 9.29 -10.85 -36.32
CA HIS A 120 8.87 -12.22 -36.14
C HIS A 120 7.47 -12.33 -35.51
N ASN A 121 6.92 -11.25 -34.98
CA ASN A 121 5.55 -11.22 -34.49
C ASN A 121 4.58 -11.17 -35.64
N THR A 122 3.55 -12.03 -35.64
CA THR A 122 2.57 -12.17 -36.72
C THR A 122 1.76 -10.89 -36.94
N ALA A 123 1.30 -10.23 -35.87
CA ALA A 123 0.58 -8.97 -35.95
C ALA A 123 1.46 -7.85 -36.56
N THR A 124 2.76 -7.81 -36.15
CA THR A 124 3.72 -6.89 -36.74
C THR A 124 3.92 -7.16 -38.23
N GLN A 125 3.95 -8.41 -38.68
CA GLN A 125 4.06 -8.75 -40.11
C GLN A 125 2.83 -8.29 -40.87
N THR A 126 1.63 -8.48 -40.34
CA THR A 126 0.37 -7.99 -40.93
C THR A 126 0.39 -6.47 -41.02
N LEU A 127 0.78 -5.76 -39.97
CA LEU A 127 0.95 -4.31 -39.95
C LEU A 127 1.92 -3.84 -41.05
N LEU A 128 3.08 -4.43 -41.15
CA LEU A 128 4.08 -4.08 -42.18
C LEU A 128 3.56 -4.36 -43.58
N GLY A 129 2.83 -5.45 -43.77
CA GLY A 129 2.15 -5.77 -45.05
C GLY A 129 1.15 -4.68 -45.42
N ALA A 130 0.32 -4.24 -44.47
CA ALA A 130 -0.65 -3.15 -44.67
C ALA A 130 0.04 -1.82 -45.03
N ILE A 131 1.10 -1.45 -44.31
CA ILE A 131 1.91 -0.26 -44.59
C ILE A 131 2.50 -0.32 -45.99
N MET A 132 3.11 -1.47 -46.35
CA MET A 132 3.72 -1.61 -47.67
C MET A 132 2.72 -1.59 -48.83
N ALA A 133 1.50 -2.05 -48.59
CA ALA A 133 0.41 -1.97 -49.58
C ALA A 133 -0.03 -0.53 -49.87
N GLN A 134 0.16 0.40 -48.96
CA GLN A 134 -0.17 1.82 -49.12
C GLN A 134 0.95 2.61 -49.81
N ILE A 135 2.17 2.12 -49.82
CA ILE A 135 3.32 2.79 -50.43
C ILE A 135 3.40 2.33 -51.91
N LYS A 136 2.48 2.82 -52.74
CA LYS A 136 2.49 2.60 -54.18
C LYS A 136 2.87 3.91 -54.91
N PRO A 137 3.44 3.86 -56.17
CA PRO A 137 3.85 5.06 -56.90
C PRO A 137 2.77 6.12 -57.10
N ASP A 138 1.51 5.72 -57.10
CA ASP A 138 0.37 6.61 -57.35
C ASP A 138 -0.32 7.15 -56.08
N LYS A 139 0.24 6.88 -54.90
CA LYS A 139 -0.31 7.29 -53.62
C LYS A 139 0.51 8.42 -52.97
N ALA A 140 -0.11 9.10 -52.00
CA ALA A 140 0.42 10.27 -51.29
C ALA A 140 1.77 10.04 -50.55
N TYR A 141 2.33 8.83 -50.60
CA TYR A 141 3.58 8.51 -49.90
C TYR A 141 4.70 8.18 -50.88
N SER A 142 5.84 8.83 -50.71
CA SER A 142 7.10 8.56 -51.42
C SER A 142 8.11 7.83 -50.57
N LYS A 143 8.97 7.01 -51.21
CA LYS A 143 10.01 6.23 -50.54
C LYS A 143 11.36 6.59 -51.13
N ALA A 144 12.26 7.09 -50.32
CA ALA A 144 13.64 7.36 -50.70
C ALA A 144 14.58 6.45 -49.89
N GLY A 145 15.71 6.05 -50.48
CA GLY A 145 16.71 5.22 -49.81
C GLY A 145 18.08 5.84 -49.95
N ARG A 146 18.85 5.91 -48.83
CA ARG A 146 20.26 6.32 -48.83
C ARG A 146 21.12 5.31 -48.07
N LYS A 147 22.41 5.27 -48.36
CA LYS A 147 23.38 4.44 -47.63
C LYS A 147 24.10 5.34 -46.61
N TYR A 148 24.23 4.84 -45.37
CA TYR A 148 24.98 5.49 -44.29
C TYR A 148 25.75 4.43 -43.53
N ALA A 149 27.04 4.57 -43.34
CA ALA A 149 27.95 3.63 -42.68
C ALA A 149 27.70 2.16 -43.08
N GLY A 150 27.54 1.90 -44.39
CA GLY A 150 27.31 0.57 -44.99
C GLY A 150 25.88 0.02 -44.86
N ARG A 151 24.97 0.72 -44.21
CA ARG A 151 23.56 0.30 -44.06
C ARG A 151 22.61 1.17 -44.86
N LYS A 152 21.49 0.56 -45.35
CA LYS A 152 20.45 1.28 -46.08
C LYS A 152 19.46 1.90 -45.10
N ILE A 153 19.37 3.23 -45.05
CA ILE A 153 18.29 4.00 -44.39
C ILE A 153 17.20 4.25 -45.43
N THR A 154 15.96 3.97 -45.09
CA THR A 154 14.80 4.23 -45.93
C THR A 154 13.97 5.31 -45.25
N THR A 155 13.59 6.34 -46.01
CA THR A 155 12.74 7.45 -45.56
C THR A 155 11.42 7.40 -46.27
N LEU A 156 10.32 7.48 -45.54
CA LEU A 156 8.96 7.62 -46.02
C LEU A 156 8.51 9.06 -45.80
N SER A 157 8.00 9.66 -46.90
CA SER A 157 7.51 11.05 -46.86
C SER A 157 6.08 11.07 -47.36
N LYS A 158 5.19 11.79 -46.71
CA LYS A 158 3.85 12.10 -47.16
C LYS A 158 3.89 13.41 -47.94
N GLN A 159 3.25 13.47 -49.08
CA GLN A 159 3.21 14.67 -49.91
C GLN A 159 2.54 15.81 -49.14
N GLY A 160 3.22 16.97 -49.03
CA GLY A 160 2.75 18.10 -48.24
C GLY A 160 2.96 18.00 -46.72
N ALA A 161 3.50 16.93 -46.19
CA ALA A 161 3.85 16.83 -44.76
C ALA A 161 5.31 17.26 -44.51
N THR A 162 5.53 17.95 -43.39
CA THR A 162 6.87 18.38 -42.93
C THR A 162 7.62 17.26 -42.21
N GLN A 163 6.90 16.23 -41.76
CA GLN A 163 7.48 15.10 -41.05
C GLN A 163 7.78 13.93 -41.97
N HIS A 164 8.94 13.32 -41.77
CA HIS A 164 9.39 12.17 -42.53
C HIS A 164 9.77 11.05 -41.58
N LEU A 165 9.32 9.82 -41.87
CA LEU A 165 9.67 8.64 -41.07
C LEU A 165 10.88 7.94 -41.69
N SER A 166 12.01 7.95 -41.02
CA SER A 166 13.20 7.20 -41.42
C SER A 166 13.27 5.87 -40.70
N TYR A 167 13.64 4.78 -41.37
CA TYR A 167 13.81 3.48 -40.73
C TYR A 167 14.95 2.66 -41.31
N ILE A 168 15.43 1.72 -40.50
CA ILE A 168 16.38 0.67 -40.87
C ILE A 168 15.79 -0.70 -40.57
N LYS A 169 16.21 -1.70 -41.31
CA LYS A 169 15.99 -3.11 -40.98
C LYS A 169 17.28 -3.70 -40.40
N HIS A 170 17.19 -4.28 -39.21
CA HIS A 170 18.32 -4.94 -38.60
C HIS A 170 17.87 -6.19 -37.83
N ASN A 171 18.41 -7.35 -38.28
CA ASN A 171 17.98 -8.65 -37.77
C ASN A 171 16.44 -8.74 -37.85
N GLN A 172 15.82 -9.08 -36.72
CA GLN A 172 14.35 -9.22 -36.56
C GLN A 172 13.62 -7.91 -36.23
N TYR A 173 14.28 -6.75 -36.34
CA TYR A 173 13.69 -5.47 -35.97
C TYR A 173 13.63 -4.50 -37.14
N ILE A 174 12.53 -3.76 -37.22
CA ILE A 174 12.45 -2.46 -37.90
C ILE A 174 12.58 -1.40 -36.83
N ILE A 175 13.58 -0.54 -36.97
CA ILE A 175 13.86 0.58 -36.09
C ILE A 175 13.54 1.85 -36.85
N ALA A 176 12.59 2.63 -36.38
CA ALA A 176 12.07 3.80 -37.04
C ALA A 176 12.10 5.04 -36.16
N SER A 177 12.26 6.22 -36.74
CA SER A 177 12.21 7.51 -36.07
C SER A 177 11.80 8.62 -37.04
N PHE A 178 11.16 9.67 -36.50
CA PHE A 178 10.95 10.93 -37.23
C PHE A 178 12.24 11.80 -37.29
N SER A 179 13.24 11.48 -36.48
CA SER A 179 14.56 12.08 -36.51
C SER A 179 15.54 11.19 -37.31
N SER A 180 16.04 11.67 -38.42
CA SER A 180 17.07 10.97 -39.19
C SER A 180 18.38 10.86 -38.41
N LEU A 181 18.68 11.82 -37.52
CA LEU A 181 19.87 11.81 -36.68
C LEU A 181 19.89 10.61 -35.75
N LEU A 182 18.75 10.29 -35.09
CA LEU A 182 18.66 9.13 -34.20
C LEU A 182 18.85 7.80 -34.95
N ILE A 183 18.36 7.72 -36.20
CA ILE A 183 18.59 6.54 -37.05
C ILE A 183 20.07 6.42 -37.39
N GLU A 184 20.75 7.53 -37.70
CA GLU A 184 22.19 7.54 -38.00
C GLU A 184 23.01 7.16 -36.75
N ASP A 185 22.63 7.66 -35.56
CA ASP A 185 23.24 7.28 -34.30
C ASP A 185 23.09 5.78 -34.01
N THR A 186 21.90 5.24 -34.27
CA THR A 186 21.66 3.81 -34.17
C THR A 186 22.56 3.04 -35.14
N VAL A 187 22.71 3.48 -36.35
CA VAL A 187 23.59 2.83 -37.36
C VAL A 187 25.04 2.86 -36.89
N ARG A 188 25.52 4.00 -36.32
CA ARG A 188 26.86 4.12 -35.74
C ARG A 188 27.05 3.18 -34.53
N ALA A 189 26.07 3.12 -33.64
CA ALA A 189 26.10 2.24 -32.48
C ALA A 189 26.18 0.76 -32.87
N LEU A 190 25.38 0.35 -33.87
CA LEU A 190 25.40 -0.99 -34.42
C LEU A 190 26.73 -1.34 -35.10
N ALA A 191 27.41 -0.37 -35.73
CA ALA A 191 28.71 -0.57 -36.36
C ALA A 191 29.83 -0.74 -35.32
N SER A 192 29.75 -0.01 -34.21
CA SER A 192 30.77 -0.04 -33.12
C SER A 192 30.58 -1.22 -32.15
N LYS A 193 29.61 -2.10 -32.34
CA LYS A 193 29.23 -3.21 -31.42
C LYS A 193 29.05 -2.79 -29.96
N ARG A 194 28.75 -1.53 -29.70
CA ARG A 194 28.42 -1.06 -28.35
C ARG A 194 27.10 -1.68 -27.92
N ARG A 195 27.07 -2.23 -26.70
CA ARG A 195 25.83 -2.76 -26.10
C ARG A 195 24.85 -1.61 -25.82
N GLY A 196 23.57 -1.82 -26.11
CA GLY A 196 22.52 -0.86 -25.77
C GLY A 196 22.37 -0.63 -24.26
N SER A 197 21.81 0.52 -23.88
CA SER A 197 21.73 0.94 -22.46
C SER A 197 20.80 0.10 -21.59
N ALA A 198 19.88 -0.64 -22.21
CA ALA A 198 18.84 -1.38 -21.51
C ALA A 198 19.13 -2.89 -21.40
N SER A 199 20.41 -3.31 -21.36
CA SER A 199 20.80 -4.69 -21.16
C SER A 199 20.48 -5.14 -19.74
N GLY A 200 19.42 -5.93 -19.56
CA GLY A 200 18.97 -6.42 -18.24
C GLY A 200 17.46 -6.33 -18.02
N LEU A 201 16.70 -5.83 -18.98
CA LEU A 201 15.24 -5.79 -18.90
C LEU A 201 14.65 -7.20 -18.79
N ASN A 202 14.07 -7.50 -17.63
CA ASN A 202 13.27 -8.70 -17.43
C ASN A 202 11.81 -8.39 -17.77
N ARG A 203 11.25 -9.04 -18.78
CA ARG A 203 9.82 -8.90 -19.09
C ARG A 203 8.99 -9.56 -18.02
N SER A 204 8.16 -8.78 -17.35
CA SER A 204 7.04 -9.30 -16.57
C SER A 204 5.89 -9.67 -17.53
N ALA A 205 5.39 -10.90 -17.46
CA ALA A 205 4.42 -11.41 -18.41
C ALA A 205 3.01 -10.79 -18.27
N ASN A 206 2.71 -10.11 -17.17
CA ASN A 206 1.36 -9.70 -16.76
C ASN A 206 1.18 -8.19 -16.57
N THR A 207 1.97 -7.33 -17.20
CA THR A 207 1.85 -5.89 -17.02
C THR A 207 1.21 -5.21 -18.24
N GLN A 208 0.42 -4.16 -17.99
CA GLN A 208 -0.11 -3.26 -19.03
C GLN A 208 1.00 -2.57 -19.84
N GLY A 209 2.23 -2.59 -19.35
CA GLY A 209 3.43 -2.09 -19.98
C GLY A 209 4.57 -1.98 -18.99
N SER A 210 5.79 -1.78 -19.49
CA SER A 210 6.98 -1.54 -18.67
C SER A 210 7.65 -0.24 -19.10
N LEU A 211 8.03 0.59 -18.14
CA LEU A 211 8.80 1.82 -18.35
C LEU A 211 10.21 1.63 -17.75
N TYR A 212 11.22 1.64 -18.60
CA TYR A 212 12.61 1.71 -18.18
C TYR A 212 13.04 3.16 -18.10
N VAL A 213 13.64 3.57 -16.98
CA VAL A 213 14.17 4.91 -16.72
C VAL A 213 15.68 4.82 -16.53
N ASN A 214 16.43 5.57 -17.33
CA ASN A 214 17.87 5.70 -17.22
C ASN A 214 18.21 6.97 -16.43
N PHE A 215 18.61 6.81 -15.17
CA PHE A 215 18.86 7.95 -14.29
C PHE A 215 20.06 8.78 -14.72
N SER A 216 21.02 8.22 -15.45
CA SER A 216 22.15 8.98 -15.99
C SER A 216 21.75 9.94 -17.11
N GLN A 217 20.68 9.64 -17.85
CA GLN A 217 20.17 10.44 -18.97
C GLN A 217 18.95 11.30 -18.58
N LEU A 218 18.35 11.02 -17.42
CA LEU A 218 17.15 11.74 -16.97
C LEU A 218 17.40 13.24 -16.73
N PRO A 219 18.53 13.68 -16.16
CA PRO A 219 18.84 15.11 -16.06
C PRO A 219 18.89 15.82 -17.42
N ASP A 220 19.48 15.19 -18.42
CA ASP A 220 19.54 15.78 -19.76
C ASP A 220 18.15 15.88 -20.40
N LEU A 221 17.29 14.88 -20.17
CA LEU A 221 15.89 14.94 -20.59
C LEU A 221 15.15 16.09 -19.89
N LEU A 222 15.34 16.26 -18.57
CA LEU A 222 14.73 17.34 -17.80
C LEU A 222 15.20 18.74 -18.24
N ARG A 223 16.48 18.87 -18.64
CA ARG A 223 17.01 20.12 -19.20
C ARG A 223 16.35 20.54 -20.51
N THR A 224 15.62 19.66 -21.18
CA THR A 224 14.79 20.04 -22.32
C THR A 224 13.64 20.95 -21.89
N PHE A 225 13.07 20.72 -20.70
CA PHE A 225 11.89 21.42 -20.21
C PHE A 225 12.25 22.58 -19.27
N PHE A 226 13.20 22.38 -18.37
CA PHE A 226 13.50 23.31 -17.27
C PHE A 226 14.80 24.07 -17.48
N LYS A 227 14.94 25.20 -16.79
CA LYS A 227 16.19 25.99 -16.78
C LYS A 227 17.33 25.18 -16.15
N HIS A 228 18.53 25.33 -16.67
CA HIS A 228 19.69 24.54 -16.23
C HIS A 228 19.93 24.58 -14.72
N SER A 229 19.87 25.77 -14.11
CA SER A 229 20.09 25.94 -12.66
C SER A 229 19.16 25.12 -11.76
N GLN A 230 17.97 24.80 -12.24
CA GLN A 230 16.99 23.99 -11.48
C GLN A 230 17.24 22.49 -11.62
N VAL A 231 17.69 22.07 -12.80
CA VAL A 231 17.99 20.64 -13.07
C VAL A 231 19.34 20.25 -12.46
N ASP A 232 20.30 21.15 -12.44
CA ASP A 232 21.64 20.86 -11.93
C ASP A 232 21.61 20.52 -10.43
N ALA A 233 20.71 21.13 -9.67
CA ALA A 233 20.49 20.77 -8.26
C ALA A 233 19.98 19.32 -8.09
N LEU A 234 19.17 18.83 -9.02
CA LEU A 234 18.60 17.47 -9.01
C LEU A 234 19.53 16.45 -9.68
N SER A 235 20.37 16.87 -10.62
CA SER A 235 21.16 15.97 -11.47
C SER A 235 22.08 15.06 -10.66
N THR A 236 22.75 15.62 -9.64
CA THR A 236 23.63 14.85 -8.76
C THR A 236 22.85 13.81 -7.94
N SER A 237 21.70 14.19 -7.41
CA SER A 237 20.84 13.29 -6.62
C SER A 237 20.26 12.15 -7.48
N LEU A 238 19.83 12.47 -8.70
CA LEU A 238 19.32 11.46 -9.64
C LEU A 238 20.44 10.51 -10.12
N ALA A 239 21.63 11.03 -10.43
CA ALA A 239 22.76 10.23 -10.88
C ALA A 239 23.30 9.29 -9.79
N THR A 240 23.18 9.67 -8.51
CA THR A 240 23.63 8.85 -7.38
C THR A 240 22.57 7.91 -6.84
N PHE A 241 21.32 8.08 -7.27
CA PHE A 241 20.19 7.26 -6.79
C PHE A 241 20.27 5.83 -7.32
N ALA A 242 20.36 5.65 -8.62
CA ALA A 242 20.46 4.36 -9.29
C ALA A 242 20.97 4.52 -10.70
N GLN A 243 21.46 3.45 -11.33
CA GLN A 243 21.80 3.47 -12.75
C GLN A 243 20.53 3.51 -13.60
N ALA A 244 19.60 2.62 -13.30
CA ALA A 244 18.35 2.51 -14.01
C ALA A 244 17.29 1.85 -13.13
N THR A 245 16.02 2.00 -13.53
CA THR A 245 14.89 1.25 -12.96
C THR A 245 13.98 0.75 -14.07
N GLN A 246 13.36 -0.39 -13.82
CA GLN A 246 12.27 -0.90 -14.64
C GLN A 246 10.99 -0.85 -13.82
N LEU A 247 10.02 -0.11 -14.29
CA LEU A 247 8.73 0.12 -13.63
C LEU A 247 7.62 -0.56 -14.41
N ASN A 248 6.79 -1.31 -13.72
CA ASN A 248 5.53 -1.81 -14.26
C ASN A 248 4.54 -0.65 -14.34
N VAL A 249 3.87 -0.53 -15.46
CA VAL A 249 2.86 0.50 -15.70
C VAL A 249 1.49 -0.09 -15.39
N LYS A 250 0.75 0.56 -14.50
CA LYS A 250 -0.65 0.24 -14.21
C LYS A 250 -1.49 1.48 -14.37
N LEU A 251 -2.42 1.40 -15.29
CA LEU A 251 -3.36 2.47 -15.60
C LEU A 251 -4.74 2.09 -15.08
N ALA A 252 -5.32 2.93 -14.24
CA ALA A 252 -6.70 2.84 -13.82
C ALA A 252 -7.46 4.12 -14.22
N GLN A 253 -8.76 4.20 -13.96
CA GLN A 253 -9.58 5.33 -14.43
C GLN A 253 -9.06 6.68 -13.95
N HIS A 254 -8.62 6.80 -12.68
CA HIS A 254 -8.21 8.07 -12.08
C HIS A 254 -6.78 8.07 -11.56
N HIS A 255 -5.97 7.06 -11.86
CA HIS A 255 -4.57 7.07 -11.45
C HIS A 255 -3.66 6.25 -12.39
N LEU A 256 -2.42 6.68 -12.45
CA LEU A 256 -1.30 5.99 -13.08
C LEU A 256 -0.33 5.60 -11.96
N LEU A 257 -0.07 4.30 -11.83
CA LEU A 257 0.93 3.77 -10.91
C LEU A 257 2.10 3.18 -11.72
N LEU A 258 3.31 3.63 -11.38
CA LEU A 258 4.56 3.08 -11.90
C LEU A 258 5.32 2.48 -10.72
N SER A 259 5.60 1.18 -10.75
CA SER A 259 6.27 0.54 -9.62
C SER A 259 7.26 -0.53 -10.06
N GLY A 260 8.38 -0.66 -9.35
CA GLY A 260 9.41 -1.64 -9.68
C GLY A 260 10.71 -1.44 -8.94
N PHE A 261 11.73 -2.23 -9.29
CA PHE A 261 13.02 -2.23 -8.60
C PHE A 261 14.06 -1.43 -9.37
N ALA A 262 14.81 -0.62 -8.65
CA ALA A 262 15.94 0.12 -9.17
C ALA A 262 17.20 -0.74 -9.13
N GLN A 263 17.97 -0.72 -10.22
CA GLN A 263 19.27 -1.39 -10.29
C GLN A 263 20.31 -0.52 -9.60
N ALA A 264 20.98 -1.09 -8.61
CA ALA A 264 22.04 -0.43 -7.89
C ALA A 264 23.23 -0.09 -8.82
N GLN A 265 23.90 1.02 -8.55
CA GLN A 265 25.21 1.32 -9.14
C GLN A 265 26.33 0.58 -8.40
N GLU A 266 27.54 0.56 -8.96
CA GLU A 266 28.75 0.02 -8.33
C GLU A 266 28.99 0.62 -6.92
N PRO A 267 29.58 -0.13 -5.98
CA PRO A 267 29.61 0.20 -4.54
C PRO A 267 30.17 1.56 -4.15
N SER A 268 30.97 2.20 -4.98
CA SER A 268 31.61 3.49 -4.69
C SER A 268 30.70 4.72 -4.80
N ALA A 269 29.57 4.61 -5.50
CA ALA A 269 28.59 5.71 -5.68
C ALA A 269 27.40 5.66 -4.71
N GLN A 270 27.31 4.63 -3.86
CA GLN A 270 26.07 4.20 -3.20
C GLN A 270 25.94 4.54 -1.71
N GLN A 271 26.71 5.46 -1.18
CA GLN A 271 26.74 5.62 0.27
C GLN A 271 25.44 6.13 0.87
N LEU A 272 24.68 7.00 0.18
CA LEU A 272 23.37 7.45 0.64
C LEU A 272 22.34 6.33 0.59
N THR A 273 22.32 5.56 -0.48
CA THR A 273 21.41 4.40 -0.64
C THR A 273 21.70 3.32 0.39
N ASN A 274 22.99 3.11 0.72
CA ASN A 274 23.39 2.15 1.77
C ASN A 274 22.97 2.61 3.17
N ALA A 275 23.06 3.91 3.45
CA ALA A 275 22.61 4.47 4.72
C ALA A 275 21.09 4.28 4.92
N LEU A 276 20.32 4.50 3.88
CA LEU A 276 18.86 4.27 3.92
C LEU A 276 18.50 2.79 3.92
N ALA A 277 19.24 1.96 3.20
CA ALA A 277 19.02 0.50 3.19
C ALA A 277 19.31 -0.17 4.55
N ALA A 278 20.16 0.43 5.36
CA ALA A 278 20.42 0.00 6.74
C ALA A 278 19.28 0.36 7.72
N GLN A 279 18.33 1.20 7.29
CA GLN A 279 17.20 1.64 8.10
C GLN A 279 15.95 0.80 7.83
N THR A 280 15.16 0.55 8.88
CA THR A 280 13.83 -0.02 8.71
C THR A 280 12.85 1.07 8.27
N ALA A 281 12.06 0.79 7.24
CA ALA A 281 11.04 1.71 6.77
C ALA A 281 9.96 1.91 7.83
N GLY A 282 9.53 3.15 8.02
CA GLY A 282 8.46 3.53 8.93
C GLY A 282 7.24 4.07 8.19
N SER A 283 6.12 4.14 8.91
CA SER A 283 4.89 4.78 8.45
C SER A 283 4.93 6.28 8.74
N MET A 284 4.25 7.07 7.91
CA MET A 284 4.14 8.50 8.12
C MET A 284 3.15 8.81 9.26
N LEU A 285 3.66 9.21 10.42
CA LEU A 285 2.87 9.56 11.61
C LEU A 285 2.59 11.07 11.71
N LEU A 286 3.28 11.88 10.92
CA LEU A 286 3.18 13.34 10.99
C LEU A 286 1.94 13.94 10.29
N ALA A 287 1.16 13.15 9.53
CA ALA A 287 -0.01 13.61 8.80
C ALA A 287 -1.04 14.41 9.64
N PRO A 288 -1.31 14.10 10.92
CA PRO A 288 -2.20 14.89 11.78
C PRO A 288 -1.69 16.30 12.09
N TYR A 289 -0.41 16.55 11.92
CA TYR A 289 0.24 17.84 12.22
C TYR A 289 0.54 18.65 10.96
N LEU A 290 0.48 18.05 9.78
CA LEU A 290 0.71 18.74 8.50
C LEU A 290 -0.46 19.67 8.18
N PRO A 291 -0.21 20.95 7.82
CA PRO A 291 -1.27 21.86 7.39
C PRO A 291 -1.88 21.39 6.06
N ALA A 292 -3.17 21.61 5.88
CA ALA A 292 -3.88 21.28 4.64
C ALA A 292 -3.30 22.00 3.41
N ASP A 293 -2.68 23.16 3.61
CA ASP A 293 -2.06 23.95 2.54
C ASP A 293 -0.66 23.45 2.13
N THR A 294 -0.17 22.35 2.64
CA THR A 294 1.07 21.75 2.19
C THR A 294 1.01 21.45 0.69
N ALA A 295 1.93 22.03 -0.05
CA ALA A 295 2.05 21.84 -1.50
C ALA A 295 3.05 20.73 -1.87
N VAL A 296 4.17 20.66 -1.12
CA VAL A 296 5.18 19.62 -1.26
C VAL A 296 5.55 19.11 0.12
N LEU A 297 5.61 17.81 0.29
CA LEU A 297 6.13 17.16 1.48
C LEU A 297 7.24 16.20 1.08
N GLN A 298 8.41 16.38 1.65
CA GLN A 298 9.50 15.43 1.65
C GLN A 298 9.56 14.79 3.03
N HIS A 299 9.53 13.48 3.08
CA HIS A 299 9.43 12.72 4.31
C HIS A 299 10.44 11.59 4.31
N VAL A 300 11.16 11.45 5.41
CA VAL A 300 12.15 10.39 5.62
C VAL A 300 11.83 9.69 6.93
N THR A 301 11.87 8.35 6.90
CA THR A 301 11.78 7.52 8.11
C THR A 301 13.07 6.77 8.35
N PHE A 302 13.36 6.53 9.61
CA PHE A 302 14.57 5.82 10.05
C PHE A 302 14.31 5.06 11.36
N SER A 303 15.06 4.01 11.56
CA SER A 303 15.02 3.21 12.81
C SER A 303 16.15 3.56 13.77
N ASP A 304 17.26 4.08 13.25
CA ASP A 304 18.48 4.43 13.99
C ASP A 304 19.02 5.76 13.49
N ALA A 305 18.82 6.81 14.29
CA ALA A 305 19.23 8.17 13.95
C ALA A 305 20.75 8.33 13.90
N GLU A 306 21.49 7.71 14.86
CA GLU A 306 22.93 7.82 14.97
C GLU A 306 23.62 7.20 13.74
N GLN A 307 23.20 6.00 13.37
CA GLN A 307 23.69 5.32 12.17
C GLN A 307 23.40 6.12 10.90
N LEU A 308 22.18 6.66 10.76
CA LEU A 308 21.80 7.46 9.62
C LEU A 308 22.64 8.74 9.50
N LEU A 309 22.80 9.48 10.60
CA LEU A 309 23.58 10.72 10.63
C LEU A 309 25.07 10.49 10.37
N ALA A 310 25.65 9.43 10.92
CA ALA A 310 27.04 9.06 10.68
C ALA A 310 27.31 8.73 9.19
N ALA A 311 26.46 7.90 8.59
CA ALA A 311 26.52 7.57 7.16
C ALA A 311 26.34 8.82 6.30
N TRP A 312 25.53 9.73 6.75
CA TRP A 312 25.27 11.01 6.09
C TRP A 312 26.44 11.98 6.10
N GLN A 313 27.11 12.13 7.25
CA GLN A 313 28.32 12.94 7.38
C GLN A 313 29.44 12.41 6.49
N GLN A 314 29.61 11.10 6.45
CA GLN A 314 30.58 10.44 5.59
C GLN A 314 30.34 10.75 4.11
N TYR A 315 29.08 10.69 3.68
CA TYR A 315 28.68 11.02 2.31
C TYR A 315 28.90 12.51 1.97
N SER A 316 28.55 13.42 2.88
CA SER A 316 28.73 14.87 2.69
C SER A 316 30.21 15.26 2.57
N ALA A 317 31.09 14.64 3.35
CA ALA A 317 32.53 14.84 3.30
C ALA A 317 33.14 14.43 1.94
N GLN A 318 32.63 13.35 1.33
CA GLN A 318 33.10 12.87 0.03
C GLN A 318 32.61 13.71 -1.15
N THR A 319 31.49 14.39 -1.01
CA THR A 319 30.89 15.19 -2.10
C THR A 319 31.27 16.66 -2.08
N ASN A 320 32.27 17.06 -1.25
CA ASN A 320 32.71 18.45 -1.06
C ASN A 320 31.57 19.44 -0.75
N ARG A 321 30.46 18.98 -0.19
CA ARG A 321 29.40 19.85 0.29
C ARG A 321 29.67 20.15 1.76
N ALA A 322 29.96 21.40 2.06
CA ALA A 322 30.27 21.88 3.38
C ALA A 322 29.16 21.49 4.37
N THR A 323 29.45 20.57 5.28
CA THR A 323 28.75 20.53 6.56
C THR A 323 29.06 21.85 7.28
N PRO A 324 28.08 22.50 7.93
CA PRO A 324 28.36 23.71 8.70
C PRO A 324 29.46 23.40 9.71
N GLN A 325 30.67 23.93 9.48
CA GLN A 325 31.76 23.89 10.44
C GLN A 325 31.36 24.81 11.60
N GLY A 326 31.19 24.26 12.78
CA GLY A 326 30.90 25.02 13.99
C GLY A 326 29.75 24.47 14.82
N ALA A 327 29.25 23.28 14.55
CA ALA A 327 28.37 22.60 15.48
C ALA A 327 29.12 22.34 16.79
N ASN A 328 28.58 22.85 17.91
CA ASN A 328 29.10 22.56 19.24
C ASN A 328 28.93 21.03 19.44
N ASP A 329 30.04 20.28 19.43
CA ASP A 329 30.03 18.81 19.49
C ASP A 329 29.25 18.29 20.71
N LEU A 330 29.25 19.06 21.81
CA LEU A 330 28.49 18.73 23.01
C LEU A 330 26.99 18.83 22.78
N LEU A 331 26.52 19.88 22.07
CA LEU A 331 25.09 20.05 21.78
C LEU A 331 24.58 18.97 20.81
N THR A 332 25.39 18.61 19.84
CA THR A 332 25.07 17.52 18.91
C THR A 332 24.97 16.17 19.59
N ALA A 333 25.92 15.87 20.48
CA ALA A 333 25.88 14.63 21.27
C ALA A 333 24.63 14.53 22.17
N THR A 334 24.05 15.67 22.54
CA THR A 334 22.80 15.72 23.34
C THR A 334 21.54 15.60 22.47
N LEU A 335 21.52 16.24 21.29
CA LEU A 335 20.32 16.32 20.47
C LEU A 335 20.10 15.10 19.55
N ASP A 336 21.17 14.55 18.97
CA ASP A 336 21.09 13.43 18.04
C ASP A 336 20.41 12.17 18.63
N PRO A 337 20.67 11.76 19.89
CA PRO A 337 19.99 10.63 20.52
C PRO A 337 18.48 10.84 20.75
N LEU A 338 18.02 12.10 20.76
CA LEU A 338 16.60 12.41 20.95
C LEU A 338 15.80 12.24 19.68
N LEU A 339 16.42 12.14 18.51
CA LEU A 339 15.72 11.98 17.23
C LEU A 339 15.04 10.61 17.15
N GLN A 340 13.80 10.59 16.69
CA GLN A 340 13.01 9.36 16.66
C GLN A 340 12.19 9.22 15.37
N GLY A 341 12.53 8.25 14.57
CA GLY A 341 11.65 7.60 13.58
C GLY A 341 11.33 8.37 12.32
N GLU A 342 11.09 9.70 12.35
CA GLU A 342 10.73 10.42 11.14
C GLU A 342 11.07 11.91 11.15
N VAL A 343 11.37 12.43 9.96
CA VAL A 343 11.55 13.85 9.66
C VAL A 343 10.73 14.20 8.41
N GLY A 344 9.96 15.28 8.44
CA GLY A 344 9.20 15.80 7.31
C GLY A 344 9.51 17.27 7.05
N HIS A 345 9.79 17.60 5.78
CA HIS A 345 9.94 18.98 5.31
C HIS A 345 8.78 19.32 4.39
N CYS A 346 8.00 20.33 4.73
CA CYS A 346 6.89 20.76 3.90
C CYS A 346 7.07 22.20 3.40
N THR A 347 6.65 22.42 2.17
CA THR A 347 6.51 23.73 1.55
C THR A 347 5.03 24.06 1.43
N LEU A 348 4.61 25.24 1.90
CA LEU A 348 3.22 25.68 1.85
C LEU A 348 2.87 26.27 0.48
N ALA A 349 1.59 26.17 0.11
CA ALA A 349 1.08 26.65 -1.19
C ALA A 349 1.13 28.17 -1.34
N THR A 350 1.13 28.88 -0.27
CA THR A 350 0.98 30.33 -0.27
C THR A 350 2.26 31.05 0.06
N SER A 351 2.77 31.84 -0.89
CA SER A 351 3.14 33.20 -0.57
C SER A 351 3.26 34.02 -1.83
N GLN A 352 2.69 35.18 -1.81
CA GLN A 352 3.02 36.31 -2.70
C GLN A 352 4.44 36.83 -2.39
N GLN A 353 5.14 36.23 -1.41
CA GLN A 353 6.51 36.57 -1.00
C GLN A 353 7.54 35.91 -1.91
N GLN A 354 8.70 36.54 -2.02
CA GLN A 354 9.82 36.05 -2.86
C GLN A 354 10.37 34.69 -2.41
N LYS A 355 10.21 34.33 -1.15
CA LYS A 355 10.68 33.05 -0.55
C LYS A 355 9.46 32.25 -0.06
N ALA A 356 9.39 30.98 -0.44
CA ALA A 356 8.28 30.09 -0.02
C ALA A 356 8.30 29.85 1.50
N ASP A 357 7.13 29.79 2.11
CA ASP A 357 6.97 29.40 3.51
C ASP A 357 7.23 27.90 3.66
N GLN A 358 8.11 27.54 4.59
CA GLN A 358 8.59 26.18 4.79
C GLN A 358 8.55 25.82 6.27
N LEU A 359 8.22 24.55 6.53
CA LEU A 359 8.20 23.97 7.88
C LEU A 359 8.93 22.64 7.87
N VAL A 360 9.63 22.34 8.96
CA VAL A 360 10.24 21.03 9.20
C VAL A 360 9.71 20.46 10.49
N PHE A 361 9.28 19.21 10.43
CA PHE A 361 8.79 18.43 11.55
C PHE A 361 9.82 17.36 11.88
N ILE A 362 10.34 17.39 13.10
CA ILE A 362 11.31 16.42 13.59
C ILE A 362 10.68 15.70 14.78
N LYS A 363 10.47 14.40 14.65
CA LYS A 363 9.99 13.61 15.77
C LYS A 363 11.12 13.33 16.74
N VAL A 364 10.84 13.53 18.04
CA VAL A 364 11.81 13.36 19.11
C VAL A 364 11.22 12.55 20.27
N THR A 365 12.08 11.94 21.06
CA THR A 365 11.68 11.20 22.24
C THR A 365 11.13 12.12 23.34
N ASP A 366 11.80 13.25 23.57
CA ASP A 366 11.40 14.27 24.54
C ASP A 366 11.60 15.69 23.95
N PRO A 367 10.50 16.38 23.53
CA PRO A 367 10.58 17.75 23.01
C PRO A 367 11.02 18.78 24.05
N HIS A 368 10.75 18.51 25.33
CA HIS A 368 11.16 19.42 26.39
C HIS A 368 12.69 19.37 26.59
N GLU A 369 13.26 18.18 26.72
CA GLU A 369 14.70 17.97 26.82
C GLU A 369 15.43 18.57 25.61
N PHE A 370 14.91 18.36 24.40
CA PHE A 370 15.44 18.93 23.17
C PHE A 370 15.49 20.48 23.23
N THR A 371 14.38 21.10 23.67
CA THR A 371 14.29 22.55 23.80
C THR A 371 15.18 23.10 24.90
N GLU A 372 15.29 22.43 26.04
CA GLU A 372 16.15 22.85 27.15
C GLU A 372 17.64 22.76 26.78
N ALA A 373 18.05 21.75 26.04
CA ALA A 373 19.42 21.66 25.51
C ALA A 373 19.78 22.87 24.61
N LEU A 374 18.87 23.27 23.73
CA LEU A 374 19.05 24.46 22.89
C LEU A 374 19.06 25.76 23.71
N LYS A 375 18.24 25.89 24.74
CA LYS A 375 18.27 27.05 25.67
C LYS A 375 19.58 27.11 26.42
N GLY A 376 20.04 25.98 27.00
CA GLY A 376 21.31 25.88 27.70
C GLY A 376 22.50 26.31 26.85
N ALA A 377 22.46 26.04 25.54
CA ALA A 377 23.43 26.49 24.58
C ALA A 377 23.20 27.94 24.10
N SER A 378 22.27 28.71 24.68
CA SER A 378 21.89 30.08 24.31
C SER A 378 21.47 30.25 22.86
N GLN A 379 20.93 29.21 22.24
CA GLN A 379 20.50 29.22 20.85
C GLN A 379 19.08 29.72 20.64
N LEU A 380 18.26 29.76 21.70
CA LEU A 380 16.86 30.17 21.66
C LEU A 380 16.62 31.51 22.33
N THR A 381 15.78 32.33 21.71
CA THR A 381 15.21 33.54 22.30
C THR A 381 13.70 33.41 22.38
N THR A 382 13.11 33.57 23.56
CA THR A 382 11.65 33.46 23.77
C THR A 382 10.92 34.56 23.02
N LEU A 383 9.84 34.23 22.31
CA LEU A 383 8.94 35.18 21.70
C LEU A 383 7.78 35.50 22.66
N SER A 384 7.36 36.77 22.74
CA SER A 384 6.23 37.16 23.58
C SER A 384 4.92 36.60 23.02
N PRO A 385 4.20 35.73 23.74
CA PRO A 385 2.96 35.08 23.27
C PRO A 385 1.84 36.10 22.95
N GLN A 386 1.81 37.23 23.67
CA GLN A 386 0.76 38.25 23.54
C GLN A 386 0.82 39.01 22.21
N GLN A 387 1.97 39.00 21.52
CA GLN A 387 2.14 39.69 20.22
C GLN A 387 2.08 38.79 19.02
N SER A 388 2.21 37.45 19.19
CA SER A 388 2.42 36.53 18.06
C SER A 388 1.21 35.65 17.75
N GLY A 389 0.27 35.43 18.67
CA GLY A 389 -0.82 34.45 18.48
C GLY A 389 -0.34 33.00 18.37
N LEU A 390 0.93 32.73 18.72
CA LEU A 390 1.61 31.44 18.63
C LEU A 390 1.61 30.71 20.00
N PRO A 391 1.90 29.41 20.05
CA PRO A 391 2.09 28.69 21.31
C PRO A 391 3.11 29.35 22.21
N ALA A 392 2.91 29.29 23.55
CA ALA A 392 3.84 29.84 24.53
C ALA A 392 5.26 29.22 24.43
N SER A 393 5.38 28.05 23.87
CA SER A 393 6.64 27.33 23.61
C SER A 393 7.28 27.70 22.27
N THR A 394 7.10 28.92 21.77
CA THR A 394 7.69 29.37 20.50
C THR A 394 8.92 30.22 20.75
N TYR A 395 9.98 29.95 20.00
CA TYR A 395 11.31 30.58 20.14
C TYR A 395 11.83 31.03 18.78
N ALA A 396 12.59 32.12 18.76
CA ALA A 396 13.47 32.49 17.66
C ALA A 396 14.79 31.69 17.80
N LEU A 397 15.27 31.11 16.72
CA LEU A 397 16.49 30.35 16.66
C LEU A 397 17.64 31.21 16.12
N LYS A 398 18.77 31.24 16.83
CA LYS A 398 19.91 32.10 16.48
C LYS A 398 20.84 31.50 15.42
N THR A 399 20.91 30.16 15.38
CA THR A 399 21.84 29.44 14.49
C THR A 399 21.12 28.27 13.85
N ASP A 400 21.35 28.07 12.58
CA ASP A 400 20.73 26.97 11.84
C ASP A 400 21.48 25.64 12.09
N TYR A 401 21.08 24.96 13.18
CA TYR A 401 21.54 23.61 13.48
C TYR A 401 20.84 22.52 12.64
N CYS A 402 19.77 22.90 11.95
CA CYS A 402 18.84 21.94 11.38
C CYS A 402 19.34 21.35 10.07
N GLN A 403 20.24 22.02 9.37
CA GLN A 403 20.86 21.52 8.12
C GLN A 403 21.56 20.19 8.33
N ARG A 404 21.99 19.89 9.54
CA ARG A 404 22.59 18.62 9.90
C ARG A 404 21.62 17.45 9.78
N TRP A 405 20.35 17.65 10.15
CA TRP A 405 19.29 16.62 10.12
C TRP A 405 18.54 16.60 8.80
N LEU A 406 18.82 17.57 7.92
CA LEU A 406 18.16 17.76 6.63
C LEU A 406 19.19 17.70 5.51
N PRO A 407 19.57 16.51 5.07
CA PRO A 407 20.56 16.38 4.02
C PRO A 407 20.09 17.04 2.73
N GLY A 408 20.86 17.99 2.27
CA GLY A 408 20.56 18.82 1.12
C GLY A 408 20.41 18.12 -0.22
N GLN A 409 20.45 16.79 -0.19
CA GLN A 409 20.16 15.94 -1.36
C GLN A 409 18.74 15.39 -1.35
N LEU A 410 18.18 15.16 -0.16
CA LEU A 410 16.78 14.75 0.01
C LEU A 410 15.89 15.93 0.32
N PHE A 411 16.45 17.02 0.87
CA PHE A 411 15.70 18.20 1.25
C PHE A 411 16.27 19.45 0.57
N PRO A 412 15.44 20.40 0.10
CA PRO A 412 15.90 21.68 -0.39
C PRO A 412 16.56 22.50 0.74
N ALA A 413 17.31 23.54 0.37
CA ALA A 413 17.89 24.44 1.34
C ALA A 413 16.81 25.06 2.23
N PHE A 414 16.94 24.86 3.55
CA PHE A 414 16.05 25.34 4.57
C PHE A 414 16.82 26.15 5.62
N GLU A 415 16.35 27.31 5.97
CA GLU A 415 16.89 28.14 7.05
C GLU A 415 15.87 28.17 8.20
N ALA A 416 16.19 27.52 9.31
CA ALA A 416 15.35 27.56 10.50
C ALA A 416 15.56 28.87 11.27
N ASN A 417 14.53 29.68 11.32
CA ASN A 417 14.54 30.94 12.07
C ASN A 417 13.67 30.88 13.34
N TYR A 418 12.74 29.92 13.38
CA TYR A 418 11.77 29.76 14.47
C TYR A 418 11.61 28.28 14.82
N LEU A 419 11.35 28.04 16.11
CA LEU A 419 11.10 26.73 16.68
C LEU A 419 9.86 26.75 17.57
N THR A 420 9.03 25.74 17.48
CA THR A 420 7.99 25.43 18.47
C THR A 420 7.91 23.92 18.69
N GLN A 421 7.18 23.49 19.71
CA GLN A 421 6.98 22.08 20.00
C GLN A 421 5.50 21.73 20.06
N MET A 422 5.16 20.52 19.57
CA MET A 422 3.79 20.00 19.58
C MET A 422 3.83 18.47 19.71
N ALA A 423 3.18 17.94 20.74
CA ALA A 423 3.25 16.51 21.04
C ALA A 423 4.73 16.04 21.07
N ASN A 424 5.11 15.03 20.30
CA ASN A 424 6.47 14.51 20.22
C ASN A 424 7.26 15.10 19.01
N TYR A 425 6.87 16.28 18.55
CA TYR A 425 7.55 16.94 17.41
C TYR A 425 8.15 18.28 17.82
N ILE A 426 9.36 18.52 17.32
CA ILE A 426 9.94 19.83 17.16
C ILE A 426 9.56 20.33 15.77
N ILE A 427 9.00 21.53 15.71
CA ILE A 427 8.57 22.17 14.47
C ILE A 427 9.40 23.40 14.23
N LEU A 428 10.08 23.41 13.12
CA LEU A 428 10.95 24.50 12.68
C LEU A 428 10.30 25.23 11.52
N ALA A 429 10.50 26.53 11.44
CA ALA A 429 9.99 27.34 10.35
C ALA A 429 11.02 28.34 9.85
N ASN A 430 10.97 28.63 8.55
CA ASN A 430 11.80 29.69 7.95
C ASN A 430 11.22 31.11 8.18
N SER A 431 9.94 31.22 8.55
CA SER A 431 9.29 32.50 8.82
C SER A 431 8.27 32.39 9.95
N GLN A 432 7.99 33.50 10.64
CA GLN A 432 6.91 33.57 11.63
C GLN A 432 5.54 33.34 10.96
N ALA A 433 5.35 33.81 9.74
CA ALA A 433 4.14 33.62 8.96
C ALA A 433 3.85 32.13 8.70
N ALA A 434 4.88 31.35 8.39
CA ALA A 434 4.76 29.91 8.23
C ALA A 434 4.25 29.22 9.49
N LEU A 435 4.80 29.57 10.68
CA LEU A 435 4.31 29.06 11.97
C LEU A 435 2.88 29.50 12.27
N GLN A 436 2.53 30.74 12.01
CA GLN A 436 1.16 31.27 12.23
C GLN A 436 0.15 30.54 11.35
N THR A 437 0.49 30.35 10.07
CA THR A 437 -0.35 29.60 9.11
C THR A 437 -0.55 28.17 9.59
N TRP A 438 0.55 27.49 9.95
CA TRP A 438 0.49 26.12 10.48
C TRP A 438 -0.38 26.02 11.73
N TYR A 439 -0.12 26.88 12.74
CA TYR A 439 -0.80 26.81 14.02
C TYR A 439 -2.29 27.12 13.90
N THR A 440 -2.64 28.11 13.09
CA THR A 440 -4.03 28.46 12.80
C THR A 440 -4.77 27.27 12.15
N GLN A 441 -4.16 26.64 11.15
CA GLN A 441 -4.77 25.50 10.48
C GLN A 441 -4.88 24.29 11.42
N TYR A 442 -3.85 24.05 12.22
CA TYR A 442 -3.87 22.99 13.22
C TYR A 442 -5.02 23.18 14.23
N GLN A 443 -5.19 24.38 14.78
CA GLN A 443 -6.29 24.71 15.69
C GLN A 443 -7.66 24.56 15.05
N GLN A 444 -7.78 24.88 13.77
CA GLN A 444 -9.01 24.71 13.00
C GLN A 444 -9.25 23.26 12.55
N GLY A 445 -8.36 22.34 12.88
CA GLY A 445 -8.44 20.95 12.42
C GLY A 445 -8.19 20.79 10.91
N LYS A 446 -7.68 21.80 10.22
CA LYS A 446 -7.33 21.77 8.79
C LYS A 446 -5.95 21.14 8.60
N THR A 447 -5.89 19.83 8.76
CA THR A 447 -4.65 19.05 8.60
C THR A 447 -4.80 18.00 7.48
N TRP A 448 -3.69 17.42 7.06
CA TRP A 448 -3.73 16.35 6.06
C TRP A 448 -4.62 15.20 6.50
N ALA A 449 -4.49 14.76 7.75
CA ALA A 449 -5.30 13.69 8.31
C ALA A 449 -6.80 13.97 8.31
N ASN A 450 -7.19 15.24 8.31
CA ASN A 450 -8.59 15.67 8.32
C ASN A 450 -9.10 16.08 6.93
N THR A 451 -8.25 16.00 5.89
CA THR A 451 -8.63 16.35 4.51
C THR A 451 -8.96 15.07 3.73
N PRO A 452 -10.20 14.85 3.28
CA PRO A 452 -10.61 13.59 2.62
C PRO A 452 -9.77 13.24 1.39
N ALA A 453 -9.44 14.23 0.55
CA ALA A 453 -8.62 14.04 -0.63
C ALA A 453 -7.21 13.52 -0.28
N ASN A 454 -6.59 14.08 0.77
CA ASN A 454 -5.26 13.66 1.22
C ASN A 454 -5.29 12.26 1.84
N ASN A 455 -6.35 11.92 2.57
CA ASN A 455 -6.52 10.57 3.11
C ASN A 455 -6.65 9.51 2.01
N THR A 456 -7.46 9.78 0.98
CA THR A 456 -7.60 8.91 -0.18
C THR A 456 -6.27 8.81 -0.96
N TRP A 457 -5.52 9.90 -1.01
CA TRP A 457 -4.19 9.90 -1.61
C TRP A 457 -3.21 9.01 -0.83
N LEU A 458 -3.08 9.24 0.49
CA LEU A 458 -2.21 8.43 1.36
C LEU A 458 -2.58 6.94 1.33
N ALA A 459 -3.88 6.61 1.34
CA ALA A 459 -4.35 5.24 1.23
C ALA A 459 -3.99 4.54 -0.09
N SER A 460 -3.62 5.31 -1.12
CA SER A 460 -3.22 4.81 -2.43
C SER A 460 -1.70 4.72 -2.60
N THR A 461 -0.93 5.02 -1.54
CA THR A 461 0.55 5.02 -1.54
C THR A 461 1.10 3.91 -0.67
N LEU A 462 2.43 3.72 -0.67
CA LEU A 462 3.07 2.78 0.25
C LEU A 462 2.82 3.20 1.70
N ASP A 463 2.41 2.25 2.53
CA ASP A 463 2.18 2.48 3.96
C ASP A 463 3.49 2.74 4.72
N GLN A 464 4.60 2.19 4.22
CA GLN A 464 5.95 2.35 4.77
C GLN A 464 6.94 2.66 3.66
N ALA A 465 7.82 3.61 3.88
CA ALA A 465 8.93 3.94 3.00
C ALA A 465 10.02 4.65 3.78
N GLN A 466 11.29 4.43 3.42
CA GLN A 466 12.38 5.23 4.00
C GLN A 466 12.36 6.66 3.48
N CYS A 467 11.98 6.86 2.21
CA CYS A 467 11.85 8.19 1.62
C CYS A 467 10.54 8.33 0.88
N SER A 468 9.86 9.45 1.06
CA SER A 468 8.64 9.78 0.34
C SER A 468 8.64 11.25 -0.09
N LEU A 469 8.22 11.49 -1.31
CA LEU A 469 7.93 12.80 -1.86
C LEU A 469 6.45 12.85 -2.23
N PHE A 470 5.72 13.77 -1.66
CA PHE A 470 4.32 14.03 -1.98
C PHE A 470 4.19 15.43 -2.57
N VAL A 471 3.49 15.55 -3.68
CA VAL A 471 3.31 16.81 -4.41
C VAL A 471 1.83 17.02 -4.72
N ASP A 472 1.25 18.06 -4.18
CA ASP A 472 -0.07 18.55 -4.58
C ASP A 472 0.09 19.37 -5.86
N LEU A 473 -0.17 18.72 -7.00
CA LEU A 473 0.06 19.30 -8.31
C LEU A 473 -0.86 20.49 -8.57
N GLN A 474 -2.04 20.56 -7.96
CA GLN A 474 -2.93 21.71 -8.08
C GLN A 474 -2.27 22.97 -7.50
N LYS A 475 -1.57 22.82 -6.37
CA LYS A 475 -0.89 23.93 -5.70
C LYS A 475 0.45 24.28 -6.34
N VAL A 476 1.16 23.29 -6.88
CA VAL A 476 2.51 23.46 -7.45
C VAL A 476 2.50 23.85 -8.94
N ALA A 477 1.43 23.56 -9.69
CA ALA A 477 1.38 23.82 -11.13
C ALA A 477 1.79 25.26 -11.53
N PRO A 478 1.38 26.33 -10.83
CA PRO A 478 1.80 27.68 -11.22
C PRO A 478 3.32 27.90 -11.09
N GLN A 479 3.94 27.34 -10.03
CA GLN A 479 5.39 27.41 -9.84
C GLN A 479 6.12 26.53 -10.86
N LEU A 480 5.59 25.36 -11.16
CA LEU A 480 6.13 24.45 -12.16
C LEU A 480 6.18 25.13 -13.54
N ILE A 481 5.10 25.78 -13.95
CA ILE A 481 5.01 26.51 -15.22
C ILE A 481 6.02 27.66 -15.25
N LYS A 482 6.22 28.40 -14.15
CA LYS A 482 7.24 29.47 -14.05
C LYS A 482 8.67 28.93 -14.18
N ALA A 483 8.88 27.68 -13.78
CA ALA A 483 10.18 27.03 -13.81
C ALA A 483 10.59 26.56 -15.21
N LEU A 484 9.64 26.45 -16.14
CA LEU A 484 9.89 25.99 -17.51
C LEU A 484 10.72 27.02 -18.31
N LYS A 485 11.39 26.51 -19.34
CA LYS A 485 12.00 27.33 -20.39
C LYS A 485 10.91 28.12 -21.13
N PRO A 486 11.24 29.31 -21.72
CA PRO A 486 10.24 30.16 -22.37
C PRO A 486 9.40 29.45 -23.44
N ALA A 487 10.04 28.62 -24.28
CA ALA A 487 9.36 27.87 -25.32
C ALA A 487 8.31 26.89 -24.74
N TRP A 488 8.67 26.12 -23.72
CA TRP A 488 7.77 25.18 -23.05
C TRP A 488 6.71 25.88 -22.20
N LYS A 489 7.07 27.03 -21.58
CA LYS A 489 6.12 27.86 -20.86
C LYS A 489 5.00 28.34 -21.76
N GLN A 490 5.36 28.92 -22.92
CA GLN A 490 4.37 29.42 -23.90
C GLN A 490 3.41 28.33 -24.38
N VAL A 491 3.89 27.10 -24.47
CA VAL A 491 3.10 25.95 -24.93
C VAL A 491 2.23 25.36 -23.81
N LEU A 492 2.71 25.33 -22.57
CA LEU A 492 2.01 24.69 -21.44
C LEU A 492 1.10 25.65 -20.65
N GLU A 493 1.38 26.94 -20.64
CA GLU A 493 0.59 27.93 -19.89
C GLU A 493 -0.89 27.99 -20.32
N PRO A 494 -1.26 27.86 -21.60
CA PRO A 494 -2.66 27.77 -22.03
C PRO A 494 -3.37 26.50 -21.52
N HIS A 495 -2.61 25.45 -21.16
CA HIS A 495 -3.11 24.15 -20.69
C HIS A 495 -2.87 23.93 -19.20
N ALA A 496 -2.72 25.01 -18.42
CA ALA A 496 -2.46 24.94 -16.98
C ALA A 496 -3.57 24.19 -16.22
N GLU A 497 -4.82 24.30 -16.68
CA GLU A 497 -5.97 23.60 -16.08
C GLU A 497 -5.84 22.08 -16.25
N ALA A 498 -5.40 21.60 -17.41
CA ALA A 498 -5.16 20.19 -17.65
C ALA A 498 -4.08 19.61 -16.70
N LEU A 499 -3.04 20.41 -16.39
CA LEU A 499 -2.04 20.02 -15.39
C LEU A 499 -2.62 19.99 -13.97
N GLN A 500 -3.51 20.93 -13.61
CA GLN A 500 -4.14 20.99 -12.30
C GLN A 500 -5.16 19.85 -12.08
N ASN A 501 -5.67 19.25 -13.15
CA ASN A 501 -6.53 18.07 -13.05
C ASN A 501 -5.78 16.81 -12.61
N PHE A 502 -4.45 16.78 -12.75
CA PHE A 502 -3.61 15.82 -12.04
C PHE A 502 -3.40 16.31 -10.60
N ALA A 503 -4.29 15.89 -9.72
CA ALA A 503 -4.38 16.47 -8.38
C ALA A 503 -3.14 16.18 -7.53
N HIS A 504 -2.67 14.92 -7.49
CA HIS A 504 -1.66 14.49 -6.56
C HIS A 504 -0.62 13.59 -7.23
N GLY A 505 0.65 13.80 -6.88
CA GLY A 505 1.76 12.96 -7.25
C GLY A 505 2.54 12.48 -6.02
N SER A 506 2.93 11.22 -5.98
CA SER A 506 3.84 10.72 -4.95
C SER A 506 4.94 9.86 -5.55
N LEU A 507 6.12 9.96 -4.97
CA LEU A 507 7.28 9.11 -5.24
C LEU A 507 7.77 8.56 -3.91
N GLN A 508 7.82 7.24 -3.79
CA GLN A 508 8.25 6.58 -2.56
C GLN A 508 9.34 5.56 -2.85
N LEU A 509 10.25 5.43 -1.91
CA LEU A 509 11.39 4.54 -1.96
C LEU A 509 11.39 3.63 -0.74
N LEU A 510 11.39 2.33 -1.03
CA LEU A 510 11.52 1.28 -0.02
C LEU A 510 12.79 0.49 -0.33
N TYR A 511 13.78 0.56 0.55
CA TYR A 511 15.03 -0.17 0.45
C TYR A 511 14.91 -1.51 1.16
N GLU A 512 15.28 -2.59 0.47
CA GLU A 512 15.39 -3.92 1.06
C GLU A 512 16.84 -4.20 1.50
N PRO A 513 17.05 -5.06 2.52
CA PRO A 513 18.38 -5.32 3.10
C PRO A 513 19.44 -5.86 2.11
N ASN A 514 19.04 -6.30 0.93
CA ASN A 514 19.90 -6.92 -0.08
C ASN A 514 20.12 -6.09 -1.35
N ALA A 515 20.12 -4.77 -1.24
CA ALA A 515 20.61 -3.82 -2.25
C ALA A 515 19.67 -3.42 -3.38
N SER A 516 18.39 -3.77 -3.37
CA SER A 516 17.42 -3.25 -4.36
C SER A 516 16.52 -2.22 -3.71
N ALA A 517 16.38 -1.04 -4.33
CA ALA A 517 15.35 -0.08 -3.94
C ALA A 517 14.07 -0.34 -4.72
N TYR A 518 12.96 -0.56 -4.04
CA TYR A 518 11.64 -0.55 -4.66
C TYR A 518 11.15 0.89 -4.79
N LEU A 519 10.77 1.27 -6.00
CA LEU A 519 10.28 2.59 -6.33
C LEU A 519 8.80 2.51 -6.68
N SER A 520 8.00 3.37 -6.06
CA SER A 520 6.57 3.55 -6.35
C SER A 520 6.29 5.00 -6.71
N LEU A 521 5.81 5.24 -7.91
CA LEU A 521 5.37 6.55 -8.38
C LEU A 521 3.89 6.48 -8.70
N LEU A 522 3.09 7.28 -8.01
CA LEU A 522 1.66 7.40 -8.21
C LEU A 522 1.32 8.79 -8.71
N LEU A 523 0.53 8.87 -9.77
CA LEU A 523 -0.06 10.09 -10.27
C LEU A 523 -1.59 9.94 -10.23
N LYS A 524 -2.28 10.76 -9.46
CA LYS A 524 -3.75 10.76 -9.36
C LYS A 524 -4.34 11.89 -10.19
N HIS A 525 -5.37 11.55 -10.95
CA HIS A 525 -6.22 12.49 -11.64
C HIS A 525 -7.42 12.86 -10.75
N LYS A 526 -7.94 14.07 -10.90
CA LYS A 526 -9.08 14.57 -10.15
C LYS A 526 -10.30 13.68 -10.39
N GLU A 527 -10.85 13.11 -9.34
CA GLU A 527 -12.15 12.48 -9.41
C GLU A 527 -13.22 13.58 -9.54
N GLN A 528 -14.03 13.51 -10.58
CA GLN A 528 -15.22 14.35 -10.64
C GLN A 528 -16.21 13.76 -9.63
N TYR A 529 -16.23 14.30 -8.42
CA TYR A 529 -17.40 14.14 -7.57
C TYR A 529 -18.57 14.76 -8.33
N PRO A 530 -19.76 14.09 -8.44
CA PRO A 530 -20.91 14.70 -9.06
C PRO A 530 -21.12 16.08 -8.44
N PRO A 531 -21.41 17.13 -9.24
CA PRO A 531 -21.57 18.47 -8.72
C PRO A 531 -22.67 18.43 -7.65
N GLN A 532 -22.31 18.73 -6.42
CA GLN A 532 -23.29 19.11 -5.44
C GLN A 532 -24.00 20.32 -6.06
N THR A 533 -25.23 20.14 -6.48
CA THR A 533 -26.10 21.22 -6.94
C THR A 533 -26.10 22.30 -5.85
N SER A 534 -25.31 23.32 -6.09
CA SER A 534 -25.27 24.52 -5.26
C SER A 534 -26.58 25.26 -5.45
N THR A 535 -27.60 24.84 -4.72
CA THR A 535 -28.73 25.70 -4.43
C THR A 535 -28.21 26.73 -3.45
N THR A 536 -27.98 27.91 -3.96
CA THR A 536 -27.59 29.11 -3.22
C THR A 536 -28.67 29.41 -2.17
N GLN A 537 -28.48 28.90 -0.98
CA GLN A 537 -28.98 29.53 0.24
C GLN A 537 -27.84 29.46 1.25
N GLN A 538 -27.24 30.62 1.51
CA GLN A 538 -26.37 30.86 2.65
C GLN A 538 -27.17 30.61 3.94
N ALA A 539 -27.27 29.32 4.30
CA ALA A 539 -27.41 28.91 5.68
C ALA A 539 -26.01 28.51 6.14
N ALA A 540 -25.50 29.21 7.13
CA ALA A 540 -24.23 28.88 7.79
C ALA A 540 -24.19 27.39 8.04
N ALA A 541 -23.21 26.68 7.41
CA ALA A 541 -22.98 25.27 7.63
C ALA A 541 -22.82 25.08 9.14
N PRO A 542 -23.54 24.15 9.77
CA PRO A 542 -23.32 23.85 11.17
C PRO A 542 -21.86 23.45 11.33
N GLU A 543 -21.12 24.15 12.13
CA GLU A 543 -19.80 23.74 12.59
C GLU A 543 -19.92 22.28 13.06
N LYS A 544 -19.37 21.33 12.30
CA LYS A 544 -19.24 19.94 12.77
C LYS A 544 -18.26 20.01 13.93
N ARG A 545 -18.79 20.15 15.12
CA ARG A 545 -18.03 20.06 16.36
C ARG A 545 -17.28 18.73 16.33
N PRO A 546 -15.99 18.67 16.72
CA PRO A 546 -15.26 17.42 16.82
C PRO A 546 -16.10 16.44 17.65
N ILE A 547 -16.33 15.23 17.15
CA ILE A 547 -17.09 14.19 17.87
C ILE A 547 -16.30 13.92 19.16
N PRO A 548 -16.86 14.21 20.33
CA PRO A 548 -16.14 13.94 21.57
C PRO A 548 -15.89 12.45 21.69
N PRO A 549 -14.77 12.03 22.27
CA PRO A 549 -14.52 10.61 22.47
C PRO A 549 -15.63 9.97 23.31
N PHE A 550 -16.08 8.81 22.90
CA PHE A 550 -17.06 8.02 23.65
C PHE A 550 -16.57 7.72 25.05
N PHE A 551 -15.25 7.47 25.18
CA PHE A 551 -14.56 7.33 26.46
C PHE A 551 -13.08 7.64 26.30
N ARG A 552 -12.45 8.12 27.39
CA ARG A 552 -11.01 8.32 27.48
C ARG A 552 -10.45 7.49 28.64
N ALA A 553 -9.55 6.56 28.36
CA ALA A 553 -8.82 5.77 29.35
C ALA A 553 -7.68 6.59 29.98
N GLU A 554 -7.17 6.13 31.10
CA GLU A 554 -6.07 6.78 31.85
C GLU A 554 -4.69 6.48 31.22
N ALA A 555 -4.58 5.36 30.49
CA ALA A 555 -3.39 4.96 29.76
C ALA A 555 -3.78 4.45 28.36
N PRO A 556 -2.83 4.26 27.43
CA PRO A 556 -3.12 3.77 26.09
C PRO A 556 -3.91 2.46 26.11
N ILE A 557 -5.00 2.41 25.32
CA ILE A 557 -5.82 1.22 25.15
C ILE A 557 -5.00 0.21 24.33
N ILE A 558 -5.01 -1.06 24.74
CA ILE A 558 -4.15 -2.10 24.17
C ILE A 558 -4.86 -3.11 23.27
N HIS A 559 -6.17 -2.97 23.11
CA HIS A 559 -6.98 -3.91 22.34
C HIS A 559 -8.21 -3.23 21.71
N ALA A 560 -8.79 -3.86 20.68
CA ALA A 560 -10.11 -3.50 20.20
C ALA A 560 -11.17 -3.62 21.31
N PRO A 561 -12.24 -2.80 21.30
CA PRO A 561 -13.26 -2.86 22.33
C PRO A 561 -14.02 -4.19 22.27
N TRP A 562 -14.29 -4.81 23.41
CA TRP A 562 -15.23 -5.93 23.50
C TRP A 562 -16.64 -5.41 23.71
N LEU A 563 -17.54 -5.78 22.80
CA LEU A 563 -18.97 -5.42 22.88
C LEU A 563 -19.71 -6.55 23.58
N VAL A 564 -20.15 -6.31 24.78
CA VAL A 564 -20.78 -7.32 25.62
C VAL A 564 -22.26 -7.00 25.88
N LYS A 565 -23.10 -8.04 25.86
CA LYS A 565 -24.51 -7.88 26.24
C LYS A 565 -24.65 -7.74 27.75
N SER A 566 -25.66 -7.00 28.17
CA SER A 566 -26.04 -6.88 29.56
C SER A 566 -27.52 -7.32 29.74
N HIS A 567 -27.86 -7.72 30.94
CA HIS A 567 -29.25 -8.00 31.33
C HIS A 567 -30.03 -6.74 31.75
N ARG A 568 -29.37 -5.57 31.74
CA ARG A 568 -29.95 -4.30 32.21
C ARG A 568 -30.56 -3.47 31.09
N SER A 569 -30.01 -3.57 29.88
CA SER A 569 -30.53 -2.82 28.71
C SER A 569 -30.40 -3.63 27.43
N LYS A 570 -31.12 -3.23 26.37
CA LYS A 570 -31.02 -3.85 25.04
C LYS A 570 -29.72 -3.53 24.30
N GLY A 571 -29.00 -2.50 24.71
CA GLY A 571 -27.74 -2.05 24.04
C GLY A 571 -26.54 -2.89 24.45
N TYR A 572 -25.44 -2.67 23.71
CA TYR A 572 -24.15 -3.27 24.04
C TYR A 572 -23.38 -2.38 25.02
N TYR A 573 -22.74 -3.01 25.98
CA TYR A 573 -21.79 -2.40 26.89
C TYR A 573 -20.38 -2.58 26.31
N VAL A 574 -19.49 -1.67 26.62
CA VAL A 574 -18.14 -1.68 26.06
C VAL A 574 -17.15 -2.00 27.18
N LEU A 575 -16.39 -3.06 27.00
CA LEU A 575 -15.25 -3.39 27.84
C LEU A 575 -13.98 -2.94 27.13
N LEU A 576 -13.09 -2.24 27.85
CA LEU A 576 -11.80 -1.75 27.37
C LEU A 576 -10.72 -2.14 28.37
N GLN A 577 -9.51 -2.37 27.89
CA GLN A 577 -8.34 -2.52 28.73
C GLN A 577 -7.21 -1.61 28.24
N ASP A 578 -6.52 -0.97 29.21
CA ASP A 578 -5.39 -0.10 28.92
C ASP A 578 -4.04 -0.78 29.24
N ALA A 579 -2.94 -0.07 28.93
CA ALA A 579 -1.57 -0.55 29.14
C ALA A 579 -1.19 -0.72 30.61
N LEU A 580 -1.92 -0.12 31.54
CA LEU A 580 -1.79 -0.36 32.99
C LEU A 580 -2.67 -1.50 33.48
N HIS A 581 -3.20 -2.28 32.53
CA HIS A 581 -4.10 -3.43 32.75
C HIS A 581 -5.39 -3.06 33.49
N GLN A 582 -5.82 -1.78 33.45
CA GLN A 582 -7.11 -1.38 33.98
C GLN A 582 -8.19 -1.84 33.00
N LEU A 583 -9.16 -2.58 33.50
CA LEU A 583 -10.35 -3.01 32.79
C LEU A 583 -11.50 -2.04 33.09
N TYR A 584 -12.12 -1.47 32.07
CA TYR A 584 -13.21 -0.52 32.16
C TYR A 584 -14.48 -1.14 31.59
N LEU A 585 -15.61 -1.01 32.28
CA LEU A 585 -16.94 -1.29 31.73
C LEU A 585 -17.70 0.02 31.54
N LEU A 586 -18.13 0.26 30.30
CA LEU A 586 -18.92 1.42 29.92
C LEU A 586 -20.34 1.00 29.58
N ASP A 587 -21.30 1.87 29.86
CA ASP A 587 -22.68 1.70 29.40
C ASP A 587 -22.81 2.10 27.91
N PRO A 588 -23.97 1.87 27.25
CA PRO A 588 -24.19 2.23 25.84
C PRO A 588 -24.06 3.72 25.52
N ALA A 589 -24.06 4.59 26.51
CA ALA A 589 -23.86 6.04 26.39
C ALA A 589 -22.39 6.48 26.63
N GLY A 590 -21.48 5.53 26.96
CA GLY A 590 -20.07 5.82 27.23
C GLY A 590 -19.76 6.17 28.70
N LYS A 591 -20.76 6.07 29.58
CA LYS A 591 -20.55 6.34 31.02
C LYS A 591 -19.81 5.17 31.67
N LEU A 592 -18.73 5.48 32.38
CA LEU A 592 -17.98 4.49 33.15
C LEU A 592 -18.86 3.93 34.30
N LEU A 593 -19.04 2.63 34.32
CA LEU A 593 -19.74 1.92 35.39
C LEU A 593 -18.79 1.49 36.48
N TRP A 594 -17.66 0.93 36.11
CA TRP A 594 -16.59 0.56 37.03
C TRP A 594 -15.25 0.40 36.27
N LYS A 595 -14.18 0.51 37.01
CA LYS A 595 -12.85 0.09 36.56
C LYS A 595 -12.24 -0.90 37.57
N LYS A 596 -11.39 -1.79 37.05
CA LYS A 596 -10.76 -2.85 37.82
C LYS A 596 -9.37 -3.15 37.30
N SER A 597 -8.37 -3.17 38.22
CA SER A 597 -7.04 -3.63 37.86
C SER A 597 -6.99 -5.14 37.70
N LEU A 598 -6.36 -5.60 36.63
CA LEU A 598 -5.94 -6.97 36.39
C LEU A 598 -4.42 -7.05 36.51
N GLU A 599 -3.90 -8.27 36.67
CA GLU A 599 -2.46 -8.51 36.78
C GLU A 599 -1.77 -8.55 35.42
N ALA A 600 -2.53 -8.77 34.34
CA ALA A 600 -2.01 -8.95 32.98
C ALA A 600 -3.07 -8.59 31.93
N PRO A 601 -2.66 -8.44 30.65
CA PRO A 601 -3.59 -8.25 29.55
C PRO A 601 -4.56 -9.44 29.39
N ILE A 602 -5.78 -9.14 28.94
CA ILE A 602 -6.73 -10.16 28.50
C ILE A 602 -6.26 -10.67 27.13
N ILE A 603 -6.13 -11.98 26.99
CA ILE A 603 -5.62 -12.65 25.79
C ILE A 603 -6.72 -13.42 25.03
N THR A 604 -7.98 -13.36 25.47
CA THR A 604 -9.10 -14.06 24.89
C THR A 604 -10.24 -13.09 24.56
N ASP A 605 -11.22 -13.57 23.83
CA ASP A 605 -12.51 -12.87 23.77
C ASP A 605 -13.17 -12.84 25.15
N VAL A 606 -14.13 -11.91 25.32
CA VAL A 606 -14.93 -11.79 26.53
C VAL A 606 -16.31 -12.38 26.27
N PHE A 607 -16.66 -13.43 27.00
CA PHE A 607 -17.91 -14.17 26.87
C PHE A 607 -18.92 -13.77 27.93
N ALA A 608 -20.11 -13.36 27.51
CA ALA A 608 -21.23 -13.14 28.42
C ALA A 608 -21.95 -14.45 28.72
N VAL A 609 -21.93 -14.91 29.98
CA VAL A 609 -22.51 -16.17 30.44
C VAL A 609 -23.50 -15.95 31.59
N ASP A 610 -24.61 -16.67 31.60
CA ASP A 610 -25.52 -16.72 32.75
C ASP A 610 -25.13 -17.88 33.67
N PHE A 611 -24.05 -17.64 34.42
CA PHE A 611 -23.45 -18.66 35.26
C PHE A 611 -24.39 -19.18 36.35
N TYR A 612 -25.23 -18.32 36.91
CA TYR A 612 -26.15 -18.65 38.00
C TYR A 612 -27.54 -19.11 37.51
N LYS A 613 -27.78 -19.07 36.18
CA LYS A 613 -29.10 -19.41 35.55
C LYS A 613 -30.24 -18.53 36.03
N ASN A 614 -29.97 -17.28 36.29
CA ASN A 614 -30.92 -16.31 36.82
C ASN A 614 -31.16 -15.13 35.87
N ASN A 615 -30.77 -15.29 34.60
CA ASN A 615 -30.82 -14.31 33.52
C ASN A 615 -29.93 -13.06 33.76
N LYS A 616 -29.03 -13.10 34.77
CA LYS A 616 -28.00 -12.06 34.98
C LYS A 616 -26.69 -12.55 34.39
N LEU A 617 -26.09 -11.73 33.52
CA LEU A 617 -24.90 -12.11 32.79
C LEU A 617 -23.64 -11.78 33.61
N GLN A 618 -22.64 -12.63 33.50
CA GLN A 618 -21.28 -12.47 33.98
C GLN A 618 -20.35 -12.54 32.79
N TYR A 619 -19.17 -11.96 32.91
CA TYR A 619 -18.15 -11.85 31.85
C TYR A 619 -16.98 -12.78 32.15
N LEU A 620 -16.78 -13.76 31.27
CA LEU A 620 -15.72 -14.76 31.34
C LEU A 620 -14.61 -14.39 30.33
N PHE A 621 -13.37 -14.34 30.80
CA PHE A 621 -12.18 -14.07 29.98
C PHE A 621 -10.94 -14.64 30.65
N ALA A 622 -9.83 -14.74 29.93
CA ALA A 622 -8.55 -15.19 30.47
C ALA A 622 -7.42 -14.19 30.19
N THR A 623 -6.53 -14.08 31.17
CA THR A 623 -5.16 -13.57 31.00
C THR A 623 -4.23 -14.74 30.70
N ASP A 624 -2.94 -14.51 30.58
CA ASP A 624 -1.93 -15.56 30.40
C ASP A 624 -1.85 -16.53 31.61
N LYS A 625 -2.25 -16.08 32.80
CA LYS A 625 -2.13 -16.81 34.07
C LYS A 625 -3.43 -17.21 34.74
N GLN A 626 -4.54 -16.53 34.44
CA GLN A 626 -5.78 -16.72 35.18
C GLN A 626 -7.04 -16.67 34.28
N LEU A 627 -8.04 -17.50 34.63
CA LEU A 627 -9.38 -17.45 34.08
C LEU A 627 -10.29 -16.68 35.03
N TYR A 628 -10.80 -15.55 34.54
CA TYR A 628 -11.66 -14.65 35.28
C TYR A 628 -13.14 -14.87 34.95
N LEU A 629 -13.97 -14.70 35.98
CA LEU A 629 -15.41 -14.54 35.84
C LEU A 629 -15.86 -13.39 36.73
N VAL A 630 -16.35 -12.30 36.15
CA VAL A 630 -16.78 -11.11 36.87
C VAL A 630 -18.27 -10.82 36.61
N ASP A 631 -18.97 -10.30 37.62
CA ASP A 631 -20.36 -9.89 37.45
C ASP A 631 -20.49 -8.49 36.80
N TYR A 632 -21.71 -8.07 36.55
CA TYR A 632 -22.02 -6.76 35.97
C TYR A 632 -21.41 -5.58 36.80
N TYR A 633 -21.20 -5.77 38.09
CA TYR A 633 -20.61 -4.74 38.98
C TYR A 633 -19.08 -4.84 39.07
N GLY A 634 -18.45 -5.68 38.26
CA GLY A 634 -17.01 -5.91 38.31
C GLY A 634 -16.52 -6.78 39.49
N ARG A 635 -17.45 -7.36 40.28
CA ARG A 635 -17.10 -8.24 41.41
C ARG A 635 -16.76 -9.64 40.89
N ARG A 636 -15.77 -10.26 41.50
CA ARG A 636 -15.40 -11.65 41.20
C ARG A 636 -16.52 -12.59 41.57
N VAL A 637 -16.87 -13.53 40.69
CA VAL A 637 -17.76 -14.64 41.01
C VAL A 637 -17.03 -15.58 41.95
N SER A 638 -17.76 -16.17 42.93
CA SER A 638 -17.19 -17.10 43.90
C SER A 638 -16.33 -18.18 43.22
N ARG A 639 -15.15 -18.44 43.77
CA ARG A 639 -14.11 -19.37 43.31
C ARG A 639 -13.34 -18.90 42.05
N TYR A 640 -13.62 -17.75 41.50
CA TYR A 640 -12.82 -17.15 40.42
C TYR A 640 -11.91 -16.04 40.99
N PRO A 641 -10.74 -15.81 40.40
CA PRO A 641 -10.19 -16.45 39.22
C PRO A 641 -9.59 -17.83 39.48
N HIS A 642 -9.54 -18.66 38.43
CA HIS A 642 -8.84 -19.95 38.45
C HIS A 642 -7.45 -19.81 37.81
N PRO A 643 -6.38 -20.40 38.37
CA PRO A 643 -5.06 -20.37 37.79
C PRO A 643 -5.05 -21.19 36.46
N LEU A 644 -4.30 -20.68 35.49
CA LEU A 644 -3.99 -21.32 34.22
C LEU A 644 -2.51 -21.71 34.20
N PRO A 645 -2.18 -22.98 33.95
CA PRO A 645 -0.79 -23.41 33.86
C PRO A 645 -0.05 -22.87 32.64
N LYS A 646 -0.77 -22.53 31.59
CA LYS A 646 -0.30 -21.99 30.30
C LYS A 646 -1.33 -21.02 29.73
N PRO A 647 -0.90 -20.07 28.88
CA PRO A 647 -1.83 -19.26 28.10
C PRO A 647 -2.75 -20.12 27.24
N VAL A 648 -4.03 -19.74 27.17
CA VAL A 648 -5.05 -20.51 26.45
C VAL A 648 -5.85 -19.65 25.47
N ARG A 649 -6.29 -20.26 24.39
CA ARG A 649 -7.42 -19.81 23.59
C ARG A 649 -8.67 -20.37 24.23
N LEU A 650 -9.74 -19.60 24.33
CA LEU A 650 -10.95 -19.93 25.08
C LEU A 650 -12.18 -19.94 24.19
N GLN A 651 -13.04 -20.92 24.38
CA GLN A 651 -14.38 -21.01 23.80
C GLN A 651 -15.39 -21.49 24.85
N VAL A 652 -16.57 -20.89 24.86
CA VAL A 652 -17.68 -21.30 25.73
C VAL A 652 -18.65 -22.19 24.99
N VAL A 653 -18.96 -23.34 25.54
CA VAL A 653 -19.86 -24.34 24.94
C VAL A 653 -21.08 -24.59 25.84
N ASP A 654 -22.28 -24.50 25.27
CA ASP A 654 -23.53 -24.90 25.92
C ASP A 654 -24.25 -25.94 25.04
N TYR A 655 -23.95 -27.22 25.24
CA TYR A 655 -24.44 -28.32 24.38
C TYR A 655 -25.97 -28.35 24.19
N ASN A 656 -26.68 -28.14 25.28
CA ASN A 656 -28.11 -28.33 25.31
C ASN A 656 -28.87 -27.02 25.44
N ARG A 657 -28.21 -25.89 25.32
CA ARG A 657 -28.77 -24.54 25.50
C ARG A 657 -29.47 -24.35 26.82
N ASN A 658 -28.94 -25.00 27.88
CA ASN A 658 -29.55 -25.03 29.22
C ASN A 658 -28.67 -24.32 30.26
N LYS A 659 -27.72 -23.52 29.78
CA LYS A 659 -26.79 -22.75 30.63
C LYS A 659 -25.88 -23.63 31.53
N GLN A 660 -25.66 -24.88 31.09
CA GLN A 660 -24.62 -25.78 31.63
C GLN A 660 -23.34 -25.61 30.81
N TYR A 661 -22.69 -24.49 30.99
CA TYR A 661 -21.52 -24.13 30.20
C TYR A 661 -20.35 -25.08 30.40
N ARG A 662 -19.56 -25.24 29.32
CA ARG A 662 -18.28 -25.89 29.30
C ARG A 662 -17.25 -24.91 28.74
N PHE A 663 -16.07 -24.93 29.29
CA PHE A 663 -14.94 -24.09 28.87
C PHE A 663 -13.96 -24.95 28.09
N LEU A 664 -13.92 -24.73 26.80
CA LEU A 664 -12.95 -25.34 25.88
C LEU A 664 -11.74 -24.43 25.82
N MET A 665 -10.61 -24.94 26.31
CA MET A 665 -9.36 -24.17 26.39
C MET A 665 -8.28 -24.91 25.61
N ALA A 666 -7.60 -24.23 24.71
CA ALA A 666 -6.57 -24.78 23.84
C ALA A 666 -5.24 -24.04 24.06
N THR A 667 -4.15 -24.78 24.22
CA THR A 667 -2.80 -24.22 24.39
C THR A 667 -2.05 -24.15 23.06
N ALA A 668 -1.00 -23.34 23.01
CA ALA A 668 -0.11 -23.27 21.84
C ALA A 668 0.62 -24.59 21.54
N GLN A 669 0.74 -25.50 22.51
CA GLN A 669 1.38 -26.80 22.35
C GLN A 669 0.45 -27.88 21.79
N GLY A 670 -0.83 -27.53 21.51
CA GLY A 670 -1.78 -28.51 20.97
C GLY A 670 -2.57 -29.29 22.03
N ASP A 671 -2.56 -28.84 23.29
CA ASP A 671 -3.36 -29.44 24.35
C ASP A 671 -4.75 -28.83 24.40
N ILE A 672 -5.81 -29.63 24.52
CA ILE A 672 -7.19 -29.17 24.70
C ILE A 672 -7.69 -29.62 26.06
N TYR A 673 -8.22 -28.67 26.82
CA TYR A 673 -8.92 -28.93 28.08
C TYR A 673 -10.41 -28.62 27.90
N LEU A 674 -11.25 -29.48 28.44
CA LEU A 674 -12.69 -29.22 28.53
C LEU A 674 -13.10 -29.29 30.00
N LYS A 675 -13.49 -28.16 30.58
CA LYS A 675 -13.88 -28.06 31.98
C LYS A 675 -15.34 -27.62 32.10
N ASP A 676 -15.99 -28.05 33.18
CA ASP A 676 -17.34 -27.58 33.49
C ASP A 676 -17.30 -26.14 34.07
N LYS A 677 -18.47 -25.57 34.30
CA LYS A 677 -18.57 -24.19 34.82
C LYS A 677 -18.05 -24.03 36.24
N GLN A 678 -17.81 -25.12 36.99
CA GLN A 678 -17.10 -25.14 38.28
C GLN A 678 -15.58 -25.39 38.12
N TYR A 679 -15.08 -25.35 36.87
CA TYR A 679 -13.69 -25.56 36.52
C TYR A 679 -13.18 -27.00 36.76
N ARG A 680 -14.08 -27.98 36.92
CA ARG A 680 -13.71 -29.40 37.04
C ARG A 680 -13.44 -29.98 35.66
N PRO A 681 -12.34 -30.74 35.48
CA PRO A 681 -12.05 -31.33 34.16
C PRO A 681 -13.05 -32.44 33.82
N LEU A 682 -13.39 -32.52 32.54
CA LEU A 682 -14.16 -33.63 32.02
C LEU A 682 -13.23 -34.80 31.68
N ARG A 683 -13.68 -36.05 31.92
CA ARG A 683 -12.93 -37.26 31.62
C ARG A 683 -12.47 -37.27 30.16
N ALA A 684 -11.21 -37.65 29.90
CA ALA A 684 -10.55 -37.69 28.60
C ALA A 684 -10.23 -36.31 27.97
N TRP A 685 -10.43 -35.21 28.71
CA TRP A 685 -10.17 -33.84 28.26
C TRP A 685 -9.26 -33.05 29.24
N ASN A 686 -8.30 -33.74 29.89
CA ASN A 686 -7.49 -33.09 30.91
C ASN A 686 -5.98 -33.48 30.87
N PRO A 687 -5.21 -33.05 29.87
CA PRO A 687 -5.61 -32.57 28.55
C PRO A 687 -5.93 -33.72 27.59
N LYS A 688 -6.57 -33.36 26.45
CA LYS A 688 -6.50 -34.11 25.18
C LYS A 688 -5.33 -33.54 24.40
N ALA A 689 -4.20 -34.23 24.41
CA ALA A 689 -3.02 -33.83 23.70
C ALA A 689 -3.12 -34.17 22.21
N LEU A 690 -2.94 -33.21 21.32
CA LEU A 690 -2.94 -33.39 19.87
C LEU A 690 -1.56 -33.09 19.24
N GLY A 691 -0.63 -32.51 19.97
CA GLY A 691 0.80 -32.46 19.66
C GLY A 691 1.25 -31.28 18.79
N HIS A 692 0.33 -30.55 18.14
CA HIS A 692 0.68 -29.41 17.31
C HIS A 692 -0.21 -28.19 17.60
N ALA A 693 0.32 -26.98 17.33
CA ALA A 693 -0.42 -25.73 17.48
C ALA A 693 -1.67 -25.69 16.59
N PHE A 694 -2.64 -24.88 16.98
CA PHE A 694 -3.89 -24.72 16.25
C PHE A 694 -3.84 -23.51 15.31
N ALA A 695 -4.34 -23.66 14.09
CA ALA A 695 -4.51 -22.56 13.14
C ALA A 695 -5.51 -21.49 13.70
N SER A 696 -6.58 -21.95 14.34
CA SER A 696 -7.56 -21.09 15.02
C SER A 696 -8.01 -21.70 16.34
N THR A 697 -8.78 -20.97 17.12
CA THR A 697 -9.38 -21.50 18.37
C THR A 697 -10.27 -22.70 18.05
N PRO A 698 -10.03 -23.89 18.62
CA PRO A 698 -10.95 -25.02 18.49
C PRO A 698 -12.35 -24.67 18.97
N PHE A 699 -13.37 -25.15 18.30
CA PHE A 699 -14.73 -24.79 18.59
C PHE A 699 -15.69 -25.97 18.46
N HIS A 700 -16.90 -25.78 18.94
CA HIS A 700 -17.95 -26.79 18.99
C HIS A 700 -19.07 -26.46 18.00
N ILE A 701 -19.48 -27.50 17.24
CA ILE A 701 -20.71 -27.46 16.46
C ILE A 701 -21.61 -28.63 16.82
N ARG A 702 -22.88 -28.50 16.52
CA ARG A 702 -23.87 -29.58 16.65
C ARG A 702 -24.58 -29.83 15.32
N ALA A 703 -24.47 -31.06 14.84
CA ALA A 703 -25.12 -31.50 13.61
C ALA A 703 -25.86 -32.81 13.84
N GLN A 704 -27.12 -32.91 13.45
CA GLN A 704 -27.99 -34.08 13.62
C GLN A 704 -27.92 -34.70 15.03
N GLY A 705 -28.01 -33.86 16.06
CA GLY A 705 -27.97 -34.29 17.45
C GLY A 705 -26.60 -34.72 18.00
N LYS A 706 -25.58 -34.80 17.17
CA LYS A 706 -24.22 -35.13 17.56
C LYS A 706 -23.37 -33.86 17.76
N ASP A 707 -22.44 -33.93 18.69
CA ASP A 707 -21.56 -32.81 19.04
C ASP A 707 -20.16 -33.06 18.49
N TYR A 708 -19.66 -32.11 17.73
CA TYR A 708 -18.35 -32.13 17.11
C TYR A 708 -17.49 -31.01 17.71
N PHE A 709 -16.34 -31.38 18.28
CA PHE A 709 -15.26 -30.47 18.63
C PHE A 709 -14.27 -30.48 17.49
N LEU A 710 -14.19 -29.39 16.77
CA LEU A 710 -13.34 -29.23 15.60
C LEU A 710 -12.06 -28.52 15.99
N ALA A 711 -10.94 -29.07 15.58
CA ALA A 711 -9.62 -28.48 15.81
C ALA A 711 -8.75 -28.66 14.56
N LEU A 712 -8.38 -27.55 13.94
CA LEU A 712 -7.47 -27.50 12.80
C LEU A 712 -6.09 -27.10 13.30
N GLN A 713 -5.09 -27.95 13.04
CA GLN A 713 -3.71 -27.72 13.43
C GLN A 713 -2.92 -27.04 12.33
N THR A 714 -1.87 -26.31 12.68
CA THR A 714 -1.04 -25.57 11.71
C THR A 714 -0.29 -26.47 10.72
N ASN A 715 -0.08 -27.73 11.05
CA ASN A 715 0.48 -28.74 10.14
C ASN A 715 -0.56 -29.34 9.16
N GLY A 716 -1.79 -28.83 9.13
CA GLY A 716 -2.84 -29.30 8.25
C GLY A 716 -3.68 -30.46 8.77
N VAL A 717 -3.48 -30.93 10.01
CA VAL A 717 -4.29 -32.01 10.55
C VAL A 717 -5.61 -31.47 11.12
N LEU A 718 -6.73 -31.92 10.57
CA LEU A 718 -8.08 -31.61 11.03
C LEU A 718 -8.65 -32.71 11.93
N GLN A 719 -9.03 -32.35 13.12
CA GLN A 719 -9.63 -33.23 14.12
C GLN A 719 -11.13 -32.94 14.27
N ALA A 720 -11.92 -34.01 14.37
CA ALA A 720 -13.33 -33.94 14.83
C ALA A 720 -13.54 -34.92 15.98
N ILE A 721 -13.85 -34.39 17.17
CA ILE A 721 -13.82 -35.15 18.42
C ILE A 721 -15.21 -35.08 19.06
N ASN A 722 -15.68 -36.18 19.61
CA ASN A 722 -16.99 -36.26 20.29
C ASN A 722 -16.89 -35.83 21.78
N ARG A 723 -18.02 -35.73 22.50
CA ARG A 723 -18.04 -35.39 23.95
C ARG A 723 -17.20 -36.30 24.82
N LYS A 724 -16.96 -37.57 24.41
CA LYS A 724 -16.15 -38.54 25.16
C LYS A 724 -14.66 -38.41 24.87
N GLY A 725 -14.22 -37.41 24.08
CA GLY A 725 -12.82 -37.22 23.72
C GLY A 725 -12.32 -38.20 22.63
N GLN A 726 -13.20 -38.93 21.97
CA GLN A 726 -12.86 -39.86 20.89
C GLN A 726 -13.02 -39.18 19.55
N SER A 727 -12.10 -39.47 18.61
CA SER A 727 -12.24 -39.00 17.24
C SER A 727 -13.42 -39.68 16.55
N TYR A 728 -14.12 -38.93 15.70
CA TYR A 728 -15.16 -39.50 14.83
C TYR A 728 -14.51 -40.36 13.72
N PRO A 729 -15.25 -41.39 13.22
CA PRO A 729 -14.78 -42.14 12.03
C PRO A 729 -14.47 -41.17 10.89
N GLY A 730 -13.36 -41.43 10.16
CA GLY A 730 -12.87 -40.55 9.12
C GLY A 730 -11.95 -39.40 9.61
N PHE A 731 -11.76 -39.24 10.92
CA PHE A 731 -10.83 -38.29 11.52
C PHE A 731 -9.76 -38.98 12.39
N PRO A 732 -8.55 -38.42 12.52
CA PRO A 732 -8.10 -37.17 11.91
C PRO A 732 -7.92 -37.25 10.38
N VAL A 733 -8.08 -36.09 9.71
CA VAL A 733 -7.74 -35.94 8.29
C VAL A 733 -6.46 -35.12 8.18
N ASP A 734 -5.45 -35.65 7.50
CA ASP A 734 -4.23 -34.94 7.16
C ASP A 734 -4.37 -34.32 5.76
N LEU A 735 -4.34 -33.01 5.69
CA LEU A 735 -4.46 -32.23 4.45
C LEU A 735 -3.12 -32.10 3.71
N GLN A 736 -2.03 -32.59 4.30
CA GLN A 736 -0.68 -32.57 3.75
C GLN A 736 -0.19 -31.15 3.33
N ALA A 737 -0.72 -30.13 3.94
CA ALA A 737 -0.37 -28.75 3.64
C ALA A 737 -0.44 -27.89 4.92
N PRO A 738 0.46 -26.92 5.12
CA PRO A 738 0.40 -26.00 6.24
C PRO A 738 -0.81 -25.08 6.15
N VAL A 739 -1.42 -24.79 7.31
CA VAL A 739 -2.63 -23.97 7.39
C VAL A 739 -2.53 -23.02 8.58
N HIS A 740 -2.61 -21.70 8.31
CA HIS A 740 -2.72 -20.67 9.34
C HIS A 740 -4.09 -19.99 9.32
N ASN A 741 -4.89 -20.26 8.31
CA ASN A 741 -6.25 -19.73 8.19
C ASN A 741 -7.22 -20.45 9.14
N PRO A 742 -8.24 -19.73 9.67
CA PRO A 742 -9.27 -20.35 10.50
C PRO A 742 -10.11 -21.34 9.70
N LEU A 743 -10.52 -22.42 10.40
CA LEU A 743 -11.51 -23.36 9.87
C LEU A 743 -12.87 -22.68 9.75
N SER A 744 -13.45 -22.71 8.56
CA SER A 744 -14.82 -22.26 8.30
C SER A 744 -15.79 -23.42 8.20
N VAL A 745 -17.02 -23.23 8.66
CA VAL A 745 -18.06 -24.28 8.64
C VAL A 745 -19.30 -23.75 7.92
N ARG A 746 -19.66 -24.37 6.83
CA ARG A 746 -20.92 -24.11 6.15
C ARG A 746 -21.94 -25.18 6.58
N LYS A 747 -22.84 -24.81 7.45
CA LYS A 747 -23.85 -25.73 8.00
C LYS A 747 -24.83 -26.17 6.93
N GLY A 748 -24.97 -27.48 6.77
CA GLY A 748 -25.97 -28.14 5.95
C GLY A 748 -27.09 -28.75 6.78
N LYS A 749 -28.09 -29.33 6.12
CA LYS A 749 -29.22 -30.06 6.77
C LYS A 749 -28.75 -31.40 7.34
N THR A 750 -27.74 -32.01 6.73
CA THR A 750 -27.21 -33.33 7.11
C THR A 750 -25.71 -33.26 7.45
N ILE A 751 -25.17 -34.35 8.00
CA ILE A 751 -23.73 -34.52 8.22
C ILE A 751 -22.96 -34.47 6.89
N ALA A 752 -23.53 -35.02 5.82
CA ALA A 752 -22.95 -35.00 4.48
C ALA A 752 -22.94 -33.62 3.84
N ASP A 753 -24.02 -32.83 4.10
CA ASP A 753 -24.17 -31.49 3.53
C ASP A 753 -23.39 -30.41 4.31
N THR A 754 -22.99 -30.72 5.55
CA THR A 754 -22.21 -29.77 6.36
C THR A 754 -20.76 -29.80 5.88
N ALA A 755 -20.28 -28.68 5.32
CA ALA A 755 -18.93 -28.56 4.80
C ALA A 755 -18.01 -27.88 5.82
N LEU A 756 -16.85 -28.51 6.02
CA LEU A 756 -15.69 -27.94 6.70
C LEU A 756 -14.78 -27.40 5.60
N VAL A 757 -14.56 -26.09 5.59
CA VAL A 757 -13.76 -25.42 4.55
C VAL A 757 -12.43 -24.99 5.12
N VAL A 758 -11.35 -25.48 4.55
CA VAL A 758 -9.98 -25.15 4.90
C VAL A 758 -9.33 -24.43 3.72
N LEU A 759 -8.72 -23.31 3.96
CA LEU A 759 -7.86 -22.61 3.00
C LEU A 759 -6.41 -22.75 3.45
N THR A 760 -5.59 -23.42 2.64
CA THR A 760 -4.16 -23.59 2.93
C THR A 760 -3.40 -22.29 2.68
N ASP A 761 -2.18 -22.19 3.20
CA ASP A 761 -1.30 -21.04 2.97
C ASP A 761 -0.94 -20.86 1.49
N ALA A 762 -0.94 -21.97 0.73
CA ALA A 762 -0.71 -21.99 -0.72
C ALA A 762 -1.96 -21.67 -1.56
N GLY A 763 -3.08 -21.26 -0.94
CA GLY A 763 -4.30 -20.89 -1.64
C GLY A 763 -5.12 -22.06 -2.16
N GLN A 764 -4.94 -23.26 -1.60
CA GLN A 764 -5.82 -24.39 -1.91
C GLN A 764 -7.03 -24.40 -0.98
N GLN A 765 -8.21 -24.33 -1.55
CA GLN A 765 -9.48 -24.49 -0.83
C GLN A 765 -9.87 -25.95 -0.81
N ILE A 766 -9.93 -26.53 0.37
CA ILE A 766 -10.30 -27.94 0.60
C ILE A 766 -11.62 -28.00 1.35
N CYS A 767 -12.61 -28.64 0.77
CA CYS A 767 -13.92 -28.86 1.38
C CYS A 767 -14.05 -30.30 1.85
N LEU A 768 -14.40 -30.52 3.14
CA LEU A 768 -14.64 -31.83 3.72
C LEU A 768 -16.04 -31.87 4.32
N ASN A 769 -16.67 -33.04 4.34
CA ASN A 769 -17.87 -33.23 5.13
C ASN A 769 -17.55 -33.68 6.57
N LEU A 770 -18.58 -33.80 7.43
CA LEU A 770 -18.40 -34.26 8.81
C LEU A 770 -18.14 -35.79 8.96
N ALA A 771 -18.05 -36.51 7.85
CA ALA A 771 -17.52 -37.88 7.78
C ALA A 771 -16.02 -37.94 7.41
N GLY A 772 -15.36 -36.79 7.25
CA GLY A 772 -13.94 -36.71 6.89
C GLY A 772 -13.66 -36.94 5.40
N GLN A 773 -14.68 -36.96 4.54
CA GLN A 773 -14.50 -37.13 3.11
C GLN A 773 -14.21 -35.78 2.47
N ALA A 774 -13.07 -35.67 1.82
CA ALA A 774 -12.64 -34.45 1.12
C ALA A 774 -13.13 -34.45 -0.34
N GLN A 775 -13.53 -33.29 -0.83
CA GLN A 775 -13.70 -33.02 -2.25
C GLN A 775 -12.34 -32.70 -2.87
N ALA A 776 -12.26 -32.75 -4.21
CA ALA A 776 -11.04 -32.34 -4.91
C ALA A 776 -10.67 -30.90 -4.50
N PRO A 777 -9.41 -30.62 -4.14
CA PRO A 777 -8.99 -29.27 -3.80
C PRO A 777 -9.17 -28.31 -4.98
N VAL A 778 -9.64 -27.11 -4.70
CA VAL A 778 -9.72 -26.03 -5.67
C VAL A 778 -8.55 -25.09 -5.45
N GLN A 779 -7.67 -24.95 -6.44
CA GLN A 779 -6.58 -23.98 -6.39
C GLN A 779 -7.13 -22.61 -6.73
N LEU A 780 -7.00 -21.67 -5.81
CA LEU A 780 -7.31 -20.27 -6.07
C LEU A 780 -6.22 -19.66 -6.96
N ASP A 781 -6.64 -18.70 -7.80
CA ASP A 781 -5.73 -18.01 -8.71
C ASP A 781 -4.61 -17.31 -7.93
N GLN A 782 -3.36 -17.59 -8.32
CA GLN A 782 -2.14 -16.99 -7.77
C GLN A 782 -1.54 -16.07 -8.82
N SER A 783 -1.69 -14.77 -8.64
CA SER A 783 -1.01 -13.80 -9.51
C SER A 783 0.50 -13.76 -9.26
N GLU A 784 0.95 -14.14 -8.07
CA GLU A 784 2.37 -14.12 -7.64
C GLU A 784 2.67 -15.31 -6.72
N ASN A 785 3.91 -15.81 -6.74
CA ASN A 785 4.36 -16.90 -5.85
C ASN A 785 4.38 -16.48 -4.35
N THR A 786 4.24 -15.20 -4.05
CA THR A 786 4.26 -14.62 -2.70
C THR A 786 2.87 -14.23 -2.19
N ALA A 787 1.80 -14.52 -2.96
CA ALA A 787 0.45 -14.20 -2.56
C ALA A 787 0.07 -14.88 -1.24
N ARG A 788 -0.52 -14.12 -0.31
CA ARG A 788 -1.05 -14.64 0.95
C ARG A 788 -2.56 -14.72 0.88
N PHE A 789 -3.11 -15.83 1.36
CA PHE A 789 -4.53 -16.05 1.43
C PHE A 789 -5.02 -15.99 2.87
N ILE A 790 -6.06 -15.19 3.10
CA ILE A 790 -6.64 -14.94 4.42
C ILE A 790 -8.13 -15.23 4.36
N VAL A 791 -8.62 -16.04 5.28
CA VAL A 791 -10.06 -16.21 5.50
C VAL A 791 -10.53 -15.18 6.51
N CYS A 792 -11.50 -14.36 6.14
CA CYS A 792 -12.16 -13.40 7.01
C CYS A 792 -13.54 -13.94 7.42
N PRO A 793 -13.69 -14.54 8.62
CA PRO A 793 -14.99 -14.97 9.11
C PRO A 793 -15.92 -13.79 9.30
N ASN A 794 -17.22 -14.02 9.17
CA ASN A 794 -18.22 -13.00 9.47
C ASN A 794 -18.14 -12.57 10.95
N CYS A 795 -17.78 -11.33 11.20
CA CYS A 795 -17.68 -10.75 12.54
C CYS A 795 -19.05 -10.43 13.16
N ALA A 796 -20.11 -10.31 12.36
CA ALA A 796 -21.45 -10.01 12.86
C ALA A 796 -22.13 -11.20 13.55
N ALA A 797 -22.11 -12.33 12.95
CA ALA A 797 -22.49 -13.68 13.36
C ALA A 797 -22.93 -14.46 12.10
N GLY A 798 -22.76 -15.75 12.10
CA GLY A 798 -23.17 -16.60 10.98
C GLY A 798 -22.04 -17.48 10.48
N ASP A 799 -22.35 -18.22 9.41
CA ASP A 799 -21.42 -19.20 8.84
C ASP A 799 -20.76 -18.66 7.56
N GLN A 800 -20.98 -17.39 7.24
CA GLN A 800 -20.39 -16.72 6.08
C GLN A 800 -18.94 -16.33 6.37
N TYR A 801 -18.16 -16.26 5.30
CA TYR A 801 -16.79 -15.75 5.33
C TYR A 801 -16.47 -15.15 3.97
N ALA A 802 -15.46 -14.29 3.93
CA ALA A 802 -14.84 -13.83 2.70
C ALA A 802 -13.43 -14.37 2.60
N ILE A 803 -12.91 -14.47 1.39
CA ILE A 803 -11.52 -14.82 1.12
C ILE A 803 -10.81 -13.57 0.65
N VAL A 804 -9.66 -13.30 1.23
CA VAL A 804 -8.81 -12.18 0.85
C VAL A 804 -7.48 -12.73 0.36
N ARG A 805 -7.12 -12.42 -0.88
CA ARG A 805 -5.78 -12.64 -1.41
C ARG A 805 -5.01 -11.33 -1.28
N GLN A 806 -3.89 -11.36 -0.61
CA GLN A 806 -2.96 -10.25 -0.52
C GLN A 806 -1.79 -10.52 -1.47
N ASP A 807 -1.74 -9.75 -2.54
CA ASP A 807 -0.62 -9.68 -3.48
C ASP A 807 0.35 -8.58 -3.00
N ALA A 808 1.50 -8.43 -3.63
CA ALA A 808 2.50 -7.43 -3.24
C ALA A 808 1.96 -5.98 -3.34
N ASP A 809 1.02 -5.72 -4.24
CA ASP A 809 0.53 -4.38 -4.57
C ASP A 809 -0.98 -4.20 -4.43
N LYS A 810 -1.73 -5.28 -4.19
CA LYS A 810 -3.20 -5.23 -4.09
C LYS A 810 -3.78 -6.29 -3.16
N ILE A 811 -4.98 -6.03 -2.73
CA ILE A 811 -5.85 -6.98 -2.06
C ILE A 811 -6.96 -7.36 -3.04
N VAL A 812 -7.21 -8.63 -3.18
CA VAL A 812 -8.32 -9.20 -3.94
C VAL A 812 -9.30 -9.80 -2.96
N VAL A 813 -10.52 -9.30 -2.93
CA VAL A 813 -11.58 -9.78 -2.04
C VAL A 813 -12.54 -10.65 -2.83
N MET A 814 -12.79 -11.85 -2.33
CA MET A 814 -13.63 -12.87 -2.97
C MET A 814 -14.72 -13.34 -2.00
N ASP A 815 -15.82 -13.81 -2.55
CA ASP A 815 -16.87 -14.48 -1.80
C ASP A 815 -16.50 -15.92 -1.40
N GLN A 816 -17.41 -16.63 -0.73
CA GLN A 816 -17.25 -18.03 -0.33
C GLN A 816 -17.08 -19.00 -1.51
N ALA A 817 -17.59 -18.64 -2.69
CA ALA A 817 -17.49 -19.42 -3.92
C ALA A 817 -16.24 -19.05 -4.73
N SER A 818 -15.38 -18.19 -4.19
CA SER A 818 -14.16 -17.67 -4.83
C SER A 818 -14.43 -16.75 -6.03
N ASN A 819 -15.63 -16.18 -6.13
CA ASN A 819 -15.92 -15.15 -7.11
C ASN A 819 -15.31 -13.82 -6.65
N LEU A 820 -14.71 -13.08 -7.56
CA LEU A 820 -14.18 -11.75 -7.30
C LEU A 820 -15.32 -10.80 -6.89
N LEU A 821 -15.19 -10.16 -5.74
CA LEU A 821 -16.05 -9.06 -5.33
C LEU A 821 -15.44 -7.71 -5.75
N PHE A 822 -14.23 -7.44 -5.31
CA PHE A 822 -13.51 -6.21 -5.65
C PHE A 822 -12.01 -6.34 -5.39
N GLU A 823 -11.24 -5.38 -5.89
CA GLU A 823 -9.82 -5.24 -5.63
C GLU A 823 -9.53 -3.87 -4.99
N LEU A 824 -8.58 -3.83 -4.07
CA LEU A 824 -8.08 -2.60 -3.47
C LEU A 824 -6.56 -2.52 -3.63
N PRO A 825 -6.00 -1.35 -3.94
CA PRO A 825 -4.55 -1.17 -3.89
C PRO A 825 -4.07 -1.38 -2.44
N HIS A 826 -3.01 -2.17 -2.26
CA HIS A 826 -2.46 -2.48 -0.95
C HIS A 826 -0.96 -2.72 -1.06
N GLN A 827 -0.22 -2.13 -0.12
CA GLN A 827 1.24 -2.25 -0.08
C GLN A 827 1.75 -2.33 1.38
N ALA A 828 0.87 -2.64 2.35
CA ALA A 828 1.26 -2.77 3.75
C ALA A 828 1.75 -4.19 4.06
N GLN A 829 2.71 -4.30 4.99
CA GLN A 829 3.15 -5.59 5.48
C GLN A 829 2.08 -6.29 6.33
N ARG A 830 1.29 -5.53 7.09
CA ARG A 830 0.26 -6.06 7.97
C ARG A 830 -1.12 -5.61 7.53
N LEU A 831 -1.93 -6.57 7.09
CA LEU A 831 -3.32 -6.37 6.73
C LEU A 831 -4.22 -6.84 7.88
N LEU A 832 -5.05 -5.94 8.41
CA LEU A 832 -6.21 -6.30 9.22
C LEU A 832 -7.46 -6.06 8.39
N MET A 833 -8.00 -7.16 7.87
CA MET A 833 -9.24 -7.15 7.10
C MET A 833 -10.33 -7.84 7.89
N GLN A 834 -11.51 -7.22 7.97
CA GLN A 834 -12.68 -7.74 8.66
C GLN A 834 -13.86 -7.78 7.70
N TYR A 835 -14.68 -8.81 7.82
CA TYR A 835 -15.90 -8.99 7.05
C TYR A 835 -17.11 -9.00 7.99
N TYR A 836 -18.14 -8.26 7.61
CA TYR A 836 -19.42 -8.20 8.31
C TYR A 836 -20.55 -8.46 7.33
N ASP A 837 -21.39 -9.42 7.63
CA ASP A 837 -22.62 -9.72 6.90
C ASP A 837 -23.79 -9.75 7.91
N PHE A 838 -24.65 -8.76 7.81
CA PHE A 838 -25.84 -8.62 8.66
C PHE A 838 -27.11 -9.22 8.03
N GLY A 839 -26.98 -9.86 6.86
CA GLY A 839 -28.08 -10.35 6.06
C GLY A 839 -28.73 -9.26 5.20
N ASP A 840 -29.75 -9.67 4.41
CA ASP A 840 -30.52 -8.77 3.55
C ASP A 840 -29.64 -7.93 2.58
N GLY A 841 -28.45 -8.45 2.18
CA GLY A 841 -27.50 -7.77 1.29
C GLY A 841 -26.59 -6.74 1.97
N LEU A 842 -26.69 -6.60 3.29
CA LEU A 842 -25.86 -5.66 4.07
C LEU A 842 -24.50 -6.27 4.40
N GLN A 843 -23.59 -6.19 3.45
CA GLN A 843 -22.22 -6.71 3.56
C GLN A 843 -21.21 -5.58 3.57
N PHE A 844 -20.29 -5.63 4.53
CA PHE A 844 -19.28 -4.61 4.73
C PHE A 844 -17.90 -5.22 4.95
N PHE A 845 -16.92 -4.53 4.46
CA PHE A 845 -15.52 -4.85 4.66
C PHE A 845 -14.80 -3.70 5.36
N ILE A 846 -13.99 -4.01 6.36
CA ILE A 846 -13.17 -3.02 7.05
C ILE A 846 -11.71 -3.36 6.85
N ARG A 847 -10.98 -2.42 6.30
CA ARG A 847 -9.53 -2.45 6.23
C ARG A 847 -8.99 -1.53 7.33
N THR A 848 -8.29 -2.08 8.30
CA THR A 848 -7.58 -1.31 9.32
C THR A 848 -6.09 -1.36 9.05
N ASN A 849 -5.46 -0.19 9.05
CA ASN A 849 -4.01 -0.04 9.08
C ASN A 849 -3.60 0.31 10.50
N PRO A 850 -3.04 -0.64 11.30
CA PRO A 850 -2.67 -0.40 12.69
C PRO A 850 -1.51 0.60 12.84
N GLU A 851 -0.64 0.68 11.83
CA GLU A 851 0.55 1.53 11.83
C GLU A 851 0.17 3.00 11.63
N GLN A 852 -0.72 3.26 10.68
CA GLN A 852 -1.28 4.60 10.45
C GLN A 852 -2.42 4.94 11.40
N GLN A 853 -2.94 3.95 12.14
CA GLN A 853 -4.08 4.07 13.05
C GLN A 853 -5.37 4.56 12.35
N TYR A 854 -5.62 4.06 11.12
CA TYR A 854 -6.83 4.36 10.36
C TYR A 854 -7.57 3.10 9.93
N ALA A 855 -8.89 3.20 9.91
CA ALA A 855 -9.79 2.17 9.42
C ALA A 855 -10.72 2.72 8.34
N TYR A 856 -10.92 1.92 7.29
CA TYR A 856 -11.73 2.24 6.12
C TYR A 856 -12.86 1.23 6.00
N LEU A 857 -14.08 1.72 5.73
CA LEU A 857 -15.27 0.90 5.50
C LEU A 857 -15.59 0.84 4.01
N TYR A 858 -15.81 -0.36 3.51
CA TYR A 858 -16.19 -0.63 2.12
C TYR A 858 -17.46 -1.45 2.07
N ASP A 859 -18.25 -1.26 1.02
CA ASP A 859 -19.35 -2.16 0.69
C ASP A 859 -18.86 -3.41 -0.08
N HIS A 860 -19.79 -4.26 -0.46
CA HIS A 860 -19.50 -5.49 -1.23
C HIS A 860 -18.96 -5.24 -2.65
N THR A 861 -19.01 -4.00 -3.15
CA THR A 861 -18.45 -3.60 -4.45
C THR A 861 -17.05 -2.99 -4.34
N GLY A 862 -16.56 -2.78 -3.11
CA GLY A 862 -15.30 -2.09 -2.84
C GLY A 862 -15.42 -0.56 -2.82
N LYS A 863 -16.63 0.00 -2.88
CA LYS A 863 -16.87 1.44 -2.71
C LYS A 863 -16.63 1.81 -1.26
N GLN A 864 -15.77 2.79 -1.00
CA GLN A 864 -15.58 3.34 0.34
C GLN A 864 -16.82 4.14 0.78
N LEU A 865 -17.35 3.80 1.95
CA LEU A 865 -18.63 4.32 2.44
C LEU A 865 -18.52 5.52 3.36
N GLN A 866 -17.32 5.84 3.84
CA GLN A 866 -17.11 7.02 4.67
C GLN A 866 -16.25 8.05 3.94
N ALA A 867 -16.58 9.33 4.13
CA ALA A 867 -15.80 10.43 3.58
C ALA A 867 -14.40 10.57 4.22
N MET A 868 -14.26 10.13 5.48
CA MET A 868 -13.01 10.15 6.24
C MET A 868 -12.78 8.80 6.92
N PRO A 869 -11.54 8.29 6.96
CA PRO A 869 -11.22 7.09 7.74
C PRO A 869 -11.45 7.35 9.23
N TRP A 870 -11.80 6.30 9.94
CA TRP A 870 -11.87 6.36 11.40
C TRP A 870 -10.49 6.18 12.00
N GLN A 871 -10.18 6.92 13.04
CA GLN A 871 -8.99 6.67 13.82
C GLN A 871 -9.15 5.32 14.56
N SER A 872 -8.32 4.36 14.25
CA SER A 872 -8.28 3.05 14.92
C SER A 872 -6.91 2.39 14.78
N GLY A 873 -6.29 2.09 15.90
CA GLY A 873 -5.06 1.26 15.93
C GLY A 873 -5.35 -0.24 15.99
N TYR A 874 -6.63 -0.62 16.07
CA TYR A 874 -7.10 -1.98 16.30
C TYR A 874 -8.29 -2.31 15.39
N GLU A 875 -8.73 -3.56 15.42
CA GLU A 875 -9.95 -4.00 14.78
C GLU A 875 -11.14 -3.12 15.18
N VAL A 876 -11.99 -2.82 14.23
CA VAL A 876 -13.21 -2.03 14.43
C VAL A 876 -14.35 -2.97 14.80
N ARG A 877 -15.26 -2.51 15.65
CA ARG A 877 -16.46 -3.26 15.96
C ARG A 877 -17.67 -2.57 15.35
N LEU A 878 -18.42 -3.31 14.51
CA LEU A 878 -19.68 -2.86 13.92
C LEU A 878 -20.86 -3.54 14.58
N ILE A 879 -21.91 -2.75 14.81
CA ILE A 879 -23.23 -3.24 15.17
C ILE A 879 -24.24 -2.63 14.22
N PHE A 880 -25.11 -3.44 13.65
CA PHE A 880 -26.27 -2.96 12.91
C PHE A 880 -27.50 -2.89 13.80
N SER A 881 -28.06 -1.69 13.93
CA SER A 881 -29.31 -1.46 14.63
C SER A 881 -30.47 -1.43 13.64
N LYS A 882 -31.22 -2.52 13.56
CA LYS A 882 -32.42 -2.61 12.70
C LYS A 882 -33.52 -1.59 13.06
N GLU A 883 -33.66 -1.29 14.36
CA GLU A 883 -34.68 -0.34 14.86
C GLU A 883 -34.39 1.11 14.43
N LYS A 884 -33.11 1.44 14.27
CA LYS A 884 -32.65 2.79 13.95
C LYS A 884 -32.13 2.93 12.51
N GLU A 885 -32.09 1.84 11.75
CA GLU A 885 -31.53 1.77 10.41
C GLU A 885 -30.13 2.42 10.32
N GLN A 886 -29.27 2.09 11.29
CA GLN A 886 -27.92 2.68 11.37
C GLN A 886 -26.86 1.67 11.79
N LEU A 887 -25.63 1.90 11.37
CA LEU A 887 -24.45 1.21 11.87
C LEU A 887 -23.88 2.00 13.06
N GLU A 888 -23.61 1.30 14.15
CA GLU A 888 -22.82 1.80 15.27
C GLU A 888 -21.40 1.25 15.13
N VAL A 889 -20.42 2.15 15.11
CA VAL A 889 -19.02 1.82 14.86
C VAL A 889 -18.20 2.19 16.09
N TYR A 890 -17.43 1.25 16.59
CA TYR A 890 -16.56 1.47 17.76
C TYR A 890 -15.11 1.25 17.35
N THR A 891 -14.27 2.25 17.64
CA THR A 891 -12.82 2.22 17.34
C THR A 891 -12.03 2.62 18.58
N CYS A 892 -10.76 2.21 18.62
CA CYS A 892 -9.85 2.59 19.71
C CYS A 892 -8.52 3.07 19.13
N THR A 893 -8.02 4.18 19.68
CA THR A 893 -6.69 4.69 19.36
C THR A 893 -6.10 5.40 20.56
N ALA A 894 -4.81 5.24 20.82
CA ALA A 894 -4.15 5.79 22.01
C ALA A 894 -5.02 5.62 23.27
N THR A 895 -5.39 6.70 23.94
CA THR A 895 -6.24 6.65 25.15
C THR A 895 -7.74 6.78 24.85
N GLN A 896 -8.17 6.83 23.59
CA GLN A 896 -9.55 7.17 23.23
C GLN A 896 -10.29 5.97 22.63
N CYS A 897 -11.53 5.78 23.06
CA CYS A 897 -12.52 4.97 22.38
C CYS A 897 -13.53 5.91 21.74
N MET A 898 -13.78 5.71 20.45
CA MET A 898 -14.73 6.51 19.67
C MET A 898 -15.96 5.69 19.33
N LYS A 899 -17.10 6.36 19.21
CA LYS A 899 -18.34 5.78 18.70
C LYS A 899 -18.86 6.65 17.56
N TYR A 900 -19.03 6.06 16.38
CA TYR A 900 -19.63 6.72 15.23
C TYR A 900 -20.99 6.10 14.93
N LEU A 901 -21.88 6.91 14.38
CA LEU A 901 -23.21 6.49 13.95
C LEU A 901 -23.34 6.81 12.46
N LEU A 902 -23.61 5.79 11.65
CA LEU A 902 -23.79 5.91 10.21
C LEU A 902 -25.22 5.51 9.85
N PRO A 903 -26.07 6.45 9.40
CA PRO A 903 -27.41 6.12 8.89
C PRO A 903 -27.28 5.23 7.64
N LEU A 904 -28.16 4.23 7.52
CA LEU A 904 -28.13 3.28 6.39
C LEU A 904 -28.33 3.99 5.03
N LYS A 905 -29.15 5.03 4.99
CA LYS A 905 -29.35 5.87 3.79
C LYS A 905 -28.08 6.55 3.26
N GLU A 906 -27.09 6.80 4.13
CA GLU A 906 -25.79 7.32 3.73
C GLU A 906 -24.82 6.22 3.28
N VAL A 907 -25.16 4.97 3.54
CA VAL A 907 -24.32 3.78 3.30
C VAL A 907 -24.78 3.02 2.05
N THR A 908 -26.05 3.13 1.68
CA THR A 908 -26.65 2.41 0.53
C THR A 908 -26.84 3.27 -0.73
N ASN A 909 -26.59 4.57 -0.66
CA ASN A 909 -26.52 5.50 -1.79
C ASN A 909 -25.05 5.76 -2.19
#